data_532a3eddac0b0881e2e553e79f2fc19e
#
_entry.id   532a3eddac0b0881e2e553e79f2fc19e
#
_cell.length_a   1.000
_cell.length_b   1.000
_cell.length_c   1.000
_cell.angle_alpha   90.00
_cell.angle_beta   90.00
_cell.angle_gamma   90.00
#
_symmetry.space_group_name_H-M   'P 1'
#
loop_
_entity.id
_entity.type
_entity.pdbx_description
1 polymer ?
#
loop_
_entity_poly.entity_id
_entity_poly.type
_entity_poly.pdbx_seq_one_letter_code
_entity_poly.pdbx_strand_id
1 'polypeptide(L)'
;MNIKIILSWFLISFAAVAHAGISVAAGRWQVVFDESDASLRLDNSVLKLSMEGRLAFESEGKAWCVAEARDAARERLSLVNPQGTVLGYVSFRGEGDRLSMELFHRAGANFFPGRLSFDGTVSMRKDSFACRTIPVPGEQVLNFADGAGDSSLNDSIFAREEDLALRFFSPETSVYTIGGGKYRVSLEADIDDPALATITIEGAPRYYASRWAPGYHPIDRRRCPKAPTGWMSWNIYFDKAGSAENLAEARIGAKYLKPFGLEFWSIESWQDNSLWLPVRKFHNLDLSYYKPQFPEGMKKLADDIRQLGFRPGLWMPLYGTGDKAFHDAHRDLFLHDAAGNPVDCWNGTYMLDTTNPDALALLRRLTRTASREWGYEFFKFDGMANTPRKFERPEIRACFRNPSDPNWFDGSVKALREGIGDDRVMLGCMGDFTGTEAQYLDASRLGSDVVGCYLGVGTNYNPLGSSRWAQMPVKWANILHQAECTFTQIFVNNLMFYTDPDTLMVGYTLEKNEAEVMATIVGLPGQLMFSGDKLGTLQYDRMKMIQQVLPVADIHPQNLYPYAASSMMPIWNLSVTRPFGKWRVVALFNFTDAPRSFDVAMESVGLDSEKAYTAFEFWNGSWEGVIKGGIGCEIPMRTVRIFALWEAADHPQFVGDDRHLTQGAVEINGLKWDENAKTYTLDVKAIGGFPFTYFVRIPEGYEFKGASASKGGTADASIRKDGLLAVTVSSPSSQDVAVRLQF
;
A
#
# COMPACT_ATOMS: atom_id res chain seq x y z
N MET A 1 -26.62 -70.47 3.76
CA MET A 1 -28.00 -70.03 3.41
C MET A 1 -27.86 -68.54 3.06
N ASN A 2 -27.75 -68.24 1.77
CA ASN A 2 -27.50 -66.95 1.20
C ASN A 2 -28.80 -66.15 0.97
N ILE A 3 -28.98 -65.02 1.56
CA ILE A 3 -30.06 -64.08 1.22
C ILE A 3 -29.45 -62.98 0.41
N LYS A 4 -29.73 -62.90 -0.88
CA LYS A 4 -29.47 -61.80 -1.78
C LYS A 4 -30.57 -60.76 -1.57
N ILE A 5 -30.16 -59.52 -1.14
CA ILE A 5 -31.07 -58.43 -1.16
C ILE A 5 -30.85 -57.69 -2.52
N ILE A 6 -31.93 -57.67 -3.28
CA ILE A 6 -32.05 -56.91 -4.54
C ILE A 6 -32.43 -55.50 -4.19
N LEU A 7 -31.52 -54.54 -4.36
CA LEU A 7 -31.84 -53.09 -4.32
C LEU A 7 -32.36 -52.68 -5.70
N SER A 8 -33.64 -52.43 -5.78
CA SER A 8 -34.27 -51.77 -6.94
C SER A 8 -33.89 -50.29 -6.93
N TRP A 9 -33.17 -49.84 -7.94
CA TRP A 9 -32.97 -48.45 -8.21
C TRP A 9 -34.23 -47.87 -8.84
N PHE A 10 -34.97 -47.06 -8.06
CA PHE A 10 -35.94 -46.11 -8.62
C PHE A 10 -35.17 -44.94 -9.19
N LEU A 11 -34.98 -44.90 -10.50
CA LEU A 11 -34.65 -43.71 -11.25
C LEU A 11 -35.87 -42.78 -11.21
N ILE A 12 -35.85 -41.81 -10.28
CA ILE A 12 -36.70 -40.65 -10.39
C ILE A 12 -36.04 -39.74 -11.43
N SER A 13 -36.54 -39.81 -12.66
CA SER A 13 -36.24 -38.80 -13.67
C SER A 13 -36.89 -37.50 -13.19
N PHE A 14 -36.12 -36.58 -12.60
CA PHE A 14 -36.51 -35.21 -12.56
C PHE A 14 -36.54 -34.71 -14.00
N ALA A 15 -37.74 -34.62 -14.56
CA ALA A 15 -37.97 -33.81 -15.73
C ALA A 15 -37.58 -32.36 -15.29
N ALA A 16 -36.45 -31.88 -15.79
CA ALA A 16 -36.14 -30.47 -15.68
C ALA A 16 -37.29 -29.73 -16.40
N VAL A 17 -38.12 -29.06 -15.62
CA VAL A 17 -39.06 -28.05 -16.14
C VAL A 17 -38.17 -27.04 -16.82
N ALA A 18 -38.19 -27.00 -18.15
CA ALA A 18 -37.50 -25.96 -18.90
C ALA A 18 -38.14 -24.64 -18.49
N HIS A 19 -37.46 -23.90 -17.61
CA HIS A 19 -37.86 -22.54 -17.27
C HIS A 19 -37.66 -21.72 -18.51
N ALA A 20 -38.65 -20.94 -18.88
CA ALA A 20 -38.53 -19.99 -19.96
C ALA A 20 -37.46 -18.97 -19.58
N GLY A 21 -36.46 -18.81 -20.42
CA GLY A 21 -35.32 -17.94 -20.18
C GLY A 21 -34.61 -17.60 -21.47
N ILE A 22 -33.74 -16.61 -21.42
CA ILE A 22 -32.80 -16.25 -22.50
C ILE A 22 -31.40 -16.75 -22.16
N SER A 23 -30.71 -17.30 -23.16
CA SER A 23 -29.29 -17.59 -23.11
C SER A 23 -28.61 -16.98 -24.32
N VAL A 24 -27.77 -15.95 -24.09
CA VAL A 24 -27.10 -15.16 -25.14
C VAL A 24 -25.59 -15.29 -24.97
N ALA A 25 -24.90 -15.58 -26.09
CA ALA A 25 -23.45 -15.49 -26.14
C ALA A 25 -23.04 -14.07 -26.61
N ALA A 26 -22.37 -13.31 -25.75
CA ALA A 26 -21.93 -11.96 -26.04
C ALA A 26 -20.40 -11.86 -25.84
N GLY A 27 -19.64 -11.96 -26.93
CA GLY A 27 -18.18 -12.10 -26.88
C GLY A 27 -17.76 -13.38 -26.16
N ARG A 28 -17.00 -13.22 -25.05
CA ARG A 28 -16.61 -14.33 -24.15
C ARG A 28 -17.59 -14.52 -22.98
N TRP A 29 -18.64 -13.73 -22.94
CA TRP A 29 -19.65 -13.79 -21.90
C TRP A 29 -20.84 -14.65 -22.32
N GLN A 30 -21.34 -15.42 -21.40
CA GLN A 30 -22.61 -16.11 -21.49
C GLN A 30 -23.60 -15.39 -20.56
N VAL A 31 -24.63 -14.84 -21.13
CA VAL A 31 -25.71 -14.19 -20.40
C VAL A 31 -26.87 -15.14 -20.29
N VAL A 32 -27.33 -15.43 -19.08
CA VAL A 32 -28.48 -16.31 -18.82
C VAL A 32 -29.47 -15.53 -17.96
N PHE A 33 -30.68 -15.38 -18.48
CA PHE A 33 -31.79 -14.81 -17.74
C PHE A 33 -32.83 -15.88 -17.42
N ASP A 34 -33.23 -15.97 -16.13
CA ASP A 34 -34.26 -16.85 -15.65
C ASP A 34 -35.52 -16.05 -15.31
N GLU A 35 -36.63 -16.32 -16.02
CA GLU A 35 -37.90 -15.61 -15.79
C GLU A 35 -38.58 -16.00 -14.48
N SER A 36 -38.24 -17.15 -13.90
CA SER A 36 -38.92 -17.65 -12.70
C SER A 36 -38.67 -16.81 -11.48
N ASP A 37 -37.47 -16.18 -11.38
CA ASP A 37 -37.05 -15.32 -10.27
C ASP A 37 -36.50 -13.96 -10.75
N ALA A 38 -36.57 -13.70 -12.04
CA ALA A 38 -36.03 -12.52 -12.71
C ALA A 38 -34.51 -12.31 -12.47
N SER A 39 -33.76 -13.40 -12.32
CA SER A 39 -32.31 -13.35 -12.14
C SER A 39 -31.58 -13.29 -13.47
N LEU A 40 -30.45 -12.57 -13.46
CA LEU A 40 -29.54 -12.45 -14.57
C LEU A 40 -28.17 -13.00 -14.13
N ARG A 41 -27.70 -14.04 -14.82
CA ARG A 41 -26.36 -14.58 -14.59
C ARG A 41 -25.47 -14.28 -15.78
N LEU A 42 -24.28 -13.77 -15.48
CA LEU A 42 -23.25 -13.35 -16.43
C LEU A 42 -21.99 -14.17 -16.16
N ASP A 43 -21.67 -15.10 -17.05
CA ASP A 43 -20.53 -15.98 -16.91
C ASP A 43 -19.48 -15.70 -17.98
N ASN A 44 -18.21 -15.56 -17.58
CA ASN A 44 -17.05 -15.57 -18.47
C ASN A 44 -16.16 -16.77 -18.11
N SER A 45 -16.30 -17.84 -18.88
CA SER A 45 -15.60 -19.10 -18.60
C SER A 45 -14.08 -19.00 -18.78
N VAL A 46 -13.60 -18.11 -19.66
CA VAL A 46 -12.16 -17.89 -19.91
C VAL A 46 -11.51 -17.24 -18.70
N LEU A 47 -12.16 -16.24 -18.13
CA LEU A 47 -11.69 -15.53 -16.94
C LEU A 47 -12.14 -16.19 -15.62
N LYS A 48 -12.98 -17.23 -15.70
CA LYS A 48 -13.59 -17.91 -14.54
C LYS A 48 -14.34 -16.93 -13.63
N LEU A 49 -15.06 -16.00 -14.23
CA LEU A 49 -15.91 -15.01 -13.56
C LEU A 49 -17.36 -15.43 -13.66
N SER A 50 -18.11 -15.24 -12.58
CA SER A 50 -19.56 -15.40 -12.54
C SER A 50 -20.16 -14.26 -11.72
N MET A 51 -21.18 -13.63 -12.29
CA MET A 51 -21.99 -12.61 -11.62
C MET A 51 -23.45 -13.06 -11.66
N GLU A 52 -24.16 -12.79 -10.59
CA GLU A 52 -25.58 -13.09 -10.47
C GLU A 52 -26.30 -11.91 -9.82
N GLY A 53 -27.37 -11.44 -10.44
CA GLY A 53 -28.09 -10.26 -9.96
C GLY A 53 -29.42 -10.09 -10.62
N ARG A 54 -30.01 -8.91 -10.44
CA ARG A 54 -31.30 -8.53 -11.04
C ARG A 54 -31.16 -7.26 -11.83
N LEU A 55 -31.85 -7.22 -12.97
CA LEU A 55 -31.96 -6.05 -13.79
C LEU A 55 -33.36 -5.42 -13.57
N ALA A 56 -33.40 -4.15 -13.19
CA ALA A 56 -34.63 -3.43 -12.96
C ALA A 56 -34.62 -2.06 -13.63
N PHE A 57 -35.82 -1.56 -13.91
CA PHE A 57 -36.02 -0.19 -14.35
C PHE A 57 -36.90 0.53 -13.33
N GLU A 58 -36.44 1.67 -12.87
CA GLU A 58 -37.12 2.50 -11.90
C GLU A 58 -37.42 3.88 -12.47
N SER A 59 -38.58 4.44 -12.10
CA SER A 59 -38.94 5.83 -12.34
C SER A 59 -39.56 6.39 -11.06
N GLU A 60 -39.20 7.63 -10.70
CA GLU A 60 -39.66 8.30 -9.47
C GLU A 60 -39.41 7.47 -8.18
N GLY A 61 -38.28 6.71 -8.13
CA GLY A 61 -37.91 5.89 -6.98
C GLY A 61 -38.77 4.64 -6.77
N LYS A 62 -39.52 4.22 -7.79
CA LYS A 62 -40.32 2.99 -7.76
C LYS A 62 -39.94 2.08 -8.92
N ALA A 63 -39.84 0.77 -8.67
CA ALA A 63 -39.69 -0.22 -9.71
C ALA A 63 -40.86 -0.10 -10.70
N TRP A 64 -40.55 0.24 -11.95
CA TRP A 64 -41.54 0.57 -12.98
C TRP A 64 -41.76 -0.56 -13.96
N CYS A 65 -40.73 -1.34 -14.22
CA CYS A 65 -40.87 -2.55 -15.03
C CYS A 65 -39.82 -3.60 -14.60
N VAL A 66 -40.10 -4.82 -14.97
CA VAL A 66 -39.20 -5.96 -14.81
C VAL A 66 -38.71 -6.41 -16.17
N ALA A 67 -37.53 -7.04 -16.22
CA ALA A 67 -37.04 -7.69 -17.42
C ALA A 67 -37.79 -9.01 -17.64
N GLU A 68 -38.19 -9.28 -18.88
CA GLU A 68 -38.84 -10.54 -19.29
C GLU A 68 -38.26 -11.03 -20.61
N ALA A 69 -38.26 -12.34 -20.81
CA ALA A 69 -37.72 -13.00 -22.00
C ALA A 69 -38.67 -12.97 -23.23
N ARG A 70 -39.62 -12.04 -23.32
CA ARG A 70 -40.62 -11.99 -24.37
C ARG A 70 -40.05 -11.88 -25.79
N ASP A 71 -38.82 -11.43 -25.95
CA ASP A 71 -38.13 -11.26 -27.22
C ASP A 71 -36.89 -12.16 -27.36
N ALA A 72 -36.97 -13.35 -26.77
CA ALA A 72 -35.87 -14.32 -26.72
C ALA A 72 -35.27 -14.65 -28.09
N ALA A 73 -36.12 -14.68 -29.16
CA ALA A 73 -35.67 -14.93 -30.52
C ALA A 73 -34.75 -13.82 -31.08
N ARG A 74 -34.72 -12.66 -30.45
CA ARG A 74 -33.82 -11.51 -30.79
C ARG A 74 -32.71 -11.33 -29.83
N GLU A 75 -32.51 -12.29 -28.90
CA GLU A 75 -31.44 -12.26 -27.92
C GLU A 75 -31.43 -10.98 -27.06
N ARG A 76 -32.61 -10.53 -26.61
CA ARG A 76 -32.80 -9.32 -25.81
C ARG A 76 -33.93 -9.50 -24.81
N LEU A 77 -33.82 -8.78 -23.69
CA LEU A 77 -34.86 -8.73 -22.67
C LEU A 77 -35.83 -7.61 -22.93
N SER A 78 -37.14 -7.87 -22.79
CA SER A 78 -38.18 -6.83 -22.81
C SER A 78 -38.35 -6.23 -21.41
N LEU A 79 -38.35 -4.92 -21.32
CA LEU A 79 -38.71 -4.19 -20.10
C LEU A 79 -40.22 -3.99 -20.11
N VAL A 80 -40.93 -4.62 -19.13
CA VAL A 80 -42.38 -4.70 -19.10
C VAL A 80 -42.91 -4.04 -17.84
N ASN A 81 -43.85 -3.11 -18.01
CA ASN A 81 -44.51 -2.45 -16.89
C ASN A 81 -45.53 -3.38 -16.19
N PRO A 82 -46.07 -2.98 -14.99
CA PRO A 82 -47.05 -3.79 -14.25
C PRO A 82 -48.35 -4.08 -15.03
N GLN A 83 -48.63 -3.30 -16.10
CA GLN A 83 -49.79 -3.51 -16.97
C GLN A 83 -49.49 -4.46 -18.13
N GLY A 84 -48.30 -5.00 -18.20
CA GLY A 84 -47.87 -5.93 -19.23
C GLY A 84 -47.46 -5.28 -20.56
N THR A 85 -47.25 -3.97 -20.61
CA THR A 85 -46.82 -3.22 -21.79
C THR A 85 -45.27 -3.21 -21.87
N VAL A 86 -44.74 -3.56 -23.04
CA VAL A 86 -43.29 -3.47 -23.34
C VAL A 86 -42.93 -2.00 -23.57
N LEU A 87 -42.07 -1.46 -22.73
CA LEU A 87 -41.62 -0.07 -22.81
C LEU A 87 -40.24 0.05 -23.52
N GLY A 88 -39.43 -0.96 -23.43
CA GLY A 88 -38.11 -0.98 -24.04
C GLY A 88 -37.48 -2.37 -24.05
N TYR A 89 -36.24 -2.42 -24.47
CA TYR A 89 -35.47 -3.64 -24.59
C TYR A 89 -34.06 -3.43 -24.07
N VAL A 90 -33.48 -4.43 -23.38
CA VAL A 90 -32.06 -4.51 -23.07
C VAL A 90 -31.42 -5.54 -23.97
N SER A 91 -30.45 -5.13 -24.76
CA SER A 91 -29.62 -6.02 -25.57
C SER A 91 -28.24 -6.22 -24.95
N PHE A 92 -27.63 -7.36 -25.22
CA PHE A 92 -26.30 -7.71 -24.74
C PHE A 92 -25.33 -7.72 -25.91
N ARG A 93 -24.29 -6.88 -25.82
CA ARG A 93 -23.24 -6.80 -26.83
C ARG A 93 -21.90 -7.14 -26.19
N GLY A 94 -21.20 -8.13 -26.75
CA GLY A 94 -19.89 -8.55 -26.28
C GLY A 94 -18.79 -8.36 -27.30
N GLU A 95 -17.65 -7.85 -26.83
CA GLU A 95 -16.41 -7.77 -27.60
C GLU A 95 -15.25 -8.27 -26.72
N GLY A 96 -14.73 -9.45 -27.05
CA GLY A 96 -13.72 -10.12 -26.21
C GLY A 96 -14.23 -10.34 -24.77
N ASP A 97 -13.56 -9.75 -23.80
CA ASP A 97 -13.91 -9.83 -22.38
C ASP A 97 -14.77 -8.66 -21.89
N ARG A 98 -15.26 -7.84 -22.80
CA ARG A 98 -16.16 -6.71 -22.51
C ARG A 98 -17.61 -7.10 -22.85
N LEU A 99 -18.53 -6.82 -21.92
CA LEU A 99 -19.96 -6.98 -22.05
C LEU A 99 -20.63 -5.63 -21.82
N SER A 100 -21.46 -5.20 -22.78
CA SER A 100 -22.30 -4.02 -22.64
C SER A 100 -23.77 -4.43 -22.61
N MET A 101 -24.51 -3.89 -21.66
CA MET A 101 -25.96 -3.93 -21.58
C MET A 101 -26.49 -2.60 -22.09
N GLU A 102 -27.12 -2.63 -23.26
CA GLU A 102 -27.60 -1.43 -23.97
C GLU A 102 -29.12 -1.37 -23.92
N LEU A 103 -29.65 -0.24 -23.45
CA LEU A 103 -31.08 0.00 -23.39
C LEU A 103 -31.58 0.66 -24.67
N PHE A 104 -32.66 0.14 -25.21
CA PHE A 104 -33.37 0.70 -26.34
C PHE A 104 -34.85 0.95 -26.00
N HIS A 105 -35.32 2.15 -26.27
CA HIS A 105 -36.75 2.48 -26.18
C HIS A 105 -37.53 1.83 -27.31
N ARG A 106 -38.77 1.44 -27.03
CA ARG A 106 -39.70 1.01 -28.06
C ARG A 106 -40.16 2.22 -28.85
N ALA A 107 -40.06 2.19 -30.17
CA ALA A 107 -40.58 3.23 -31.02
C ALA A 107 -42.09 3.45 -30.79
N GLY A 108 -42.50 4.67 -30.52
CA GLY A 108 -43.89 5.04 -30.26
C GLY A 108 -44.39 4.81 -28.83
N ALA A 109 -43.56 4.32 -27.91
CA ALA A 109 -43.86 4.36 -26.50
C ALA A 109 -43.62 5.79 -25.96
N ASN A 110 -44.49 6.24 -25.03
CA ASN A 110 -44.21 7.49 -24.33
C ASN A 110 -42.89 7.29 -23.57
N PHE A 111 -42.00 8.24 -23.72
CA PHE A 111 -40.74 8.27 -22.98
C PHE A 111 -41.04 8.56 -21.50
N PHE A 112 -40.53 7.72 -20.63
CA PHE A 112 -40.57 7.98 -19.22
C PHE A 112 -39.12 8.07 -18.70
N PRO A 113 -38.72 9.21 -18.14
CA PRO A 113 -37.41 9.32 -17.49
C PRO A 113 -37.29 8.29 -16.38
N GLY A 114 -36.14 7.67 -16.29
CA GLY A 114 -35.91 6.66 -15.28
C GLY A 114 -34.49 6.13 -15.30
N ARG A 115 -34.26 5.12 -14.48
CA ARG A 115 -32.96 4.54 -14.23
C ARG A 115 -32.97 3.04 -14.47
N LEU A 116 -32.05 2.57 -15.29
CA LEU A 116 -31.74 1.15 -15.43
C LEU A 116 -30.73 0.79 -14.35
N SER A 117 -31.04 -0.20 -13.53
CA SER A 117 -30.14 -0.71 -12.49
C SER A 117 -29.84 -2.19 -12.66
N PHE A 118 -28.60 -2.58 -12.34
CA PHE A 118 -28.19 -3.96 -12.11
C PHE A 118 -27.64 -4.07 -10.69
N ASP A 119 -28.32 -4.82 -9.85
CA ASP A 119 -27.88 -5.16 -8.51
C ASP A 119 -27.53 -6.64 -8.43
N GLY A 120 -26.28 -6.93 -8.09
CA GLY A 120 -25.82 -8.31 -8.09
C GLY A 120 -24.64 -8.59 -7.19
N THR A 121 -24.21 -9.84 -7.23
CA THR A 121 -23.00 -10.31 -6.57
C THR A 121 -22.05 -10.90 -7.59
N VAL A 122 -20.76 -10.70 -7.35
CA VAL A 122 -19.70 -11.34 -8.13
C VAL A 122 -18.80 -12.14 -7.19
N SER A 123 -18.38 -13.31 -7.67
CA SER A 123 -17.40 -14.15 -7.00
C SER A 123 -16.10 -14.13 -7.78
N MET A 124 -15.02 -13.75 -7.10
CA MET A 124 -13.65 -13.77 -7.59
C MET A 124 -12.76 -14.59 -6.66
N ARG A 125 -11.44 -14.52 -6.85
CA ARG A 125 -10.47 -15.18 -5.98
C ARG A 125 -10.44 -14.54 -4.59
N LYS A 126 -9.99 -15.30 -3.58
CA LYS A 126 -9.91 -14.84 -2.19
C LYS A 126 -8.90 -13.69 -1.98
N ASP A 127 -7.88 -13.62 -2.83
CA ASP A 127 -6.85 -12.58 -2.84
C ASP A 127 -7.27 -11.33 -3.63
N SER A 128 -8.52 -11.25 -4.07
CA SER A 128 -9.08 -10.08 -4.74
C SER A 128 -9.52 -9.01 -3.74
N PHE A 129 -9.57 -7.78 -4.20
CA PHE A 129 -10.03 -6.62 -3.44
C PHE A 129 -10.75 -5.60 -4.32
N ALA A 130 -11.69 -4.88 -3.73
CA ALA A 130 -12.36 -3.78 -4.39
C ALA A 130 -11.42 -2.57 -4.50
N CYS A 131 -11.51 -1.85 -5.62
CA CYS A 131 -10.64 -0.72 -5.92
C CYS A 131 -11.35 0.31 -6.79
N ARG A 132 -10.75 1.50 -6.86
CA ARG A 132 -11.17 2.59 -7.73
C ARG A 132 -10.22 2.71 -8.92
N THR A 133 -10.77 2.95 -10.10
CA THR A 133 -9.98 3.32 -11.28
C THR A 133 -9.64 4.81 -11.25
N ILE A 134 -8.35 5.14 -11.36
CA ILE A 134 -7.88 6.52 -11.41
C ILE A 134 -7.23 6.77 -12.76
N PRO A 135 -7.66 7.81 -13.49
CA PRO A 135 -7.00 8.22 -14.72
C PRO A 135 -5.61 8.82 -14.41
N VAL A 136 -4.63 8.39 -15.19
CA VAL A 136 -3.30 8.99 -15.24
C VAL A 136 -3.01 9.41 -16.68
N PRO A 137 -2.03 10.27 -16.99
CA PRO A 137 -1.73 10.65 -18.36
C PRO A 137 -1.50 9.44 -19.25
N GLY A 138 -2.39 9.22 -20.21
CA GLY A 138 -2.33 8.13 -21.20
C GLY A 138 -2.78 6.76 -20.71
N GLU A 139 -3.16 6.59 -19.45
CA GLU A 139 -3.48 5.29 -18.85
C GLU A 139 -4.48 5.39 -17.68
N GLN A 140 -4.75 4.25 -17.05
CA GLN A 140 -5.55 4.15 -15.84
C GLN A 140 -4.90 3.21 -14.83
N VAL A 141 -4.87 3.58 -13.57
CA VAL A 141 -4.38 2.75 -12.46
C VAL A 141 -5.52 2.35 -11.54
N LEU A 142 -5.38 1.19 -10.92
CA LEU A 142 -6.26 0.75 -9.85
C LEU A 142 -5.71 1.26 -8.51
N ASN A 143 -6.53 1.98 -7.79
CA ASN A 143 -6.21 2.48 -6.46
C ASN A 143 -7.12 1.79 -5.45
N PHE A 144 -6.55 1.01 -4.57
CA PHE A 144 -7.27 0.28 -3.54
C PHE A 144 -7.06 0.91 -2.17
N ALA A 145 -8.07 0.83 -1.32
CA ALA A 145 -8.00 1.22 0.08
C ALA A 145 -7.99 -0.03 0.98
N ASP A 146 -7.56 0.14 2.23
CA ASP A 146 -7.55 -0.97 3.19
C ASP A 146 -8.92 -1.65 3.25
N GLY A 147 -8.94 -2.88 2.83
CA GLY A 147 -9.78 -4.03 3.14
C GLY A 147 -11.30 -3.89 3.34
N ALA A 148 -11.84 -2.71 3.44
CA ALA A 148 -13.22 -2.57 3.86
C ALA A 148 -14.22 -2.69 2.72
N GLY A 149 -13.86 -2.38 1.50
CA GLY A 149 -14.75 -2.50 0.38
C GLY A 149 -16.10 -1.75 0.48
N ASP A 150 -16.30 -0.98 1.54
CA ASP A 150 -17.54 -0.24 1.78
C ASP A 150 -17.43 1.20 1.29
N SER A 151 -16.90 1.36 0.11
CA SER A 151 -16.79 2.69 -0.48
C SER A 151 -17.63 2.75 -1.75
N SER A 152 -18.55 3.70 -1.80
CA SER A 152 -19.23 4.13 -3.03
C SER A 152 -18.24 4.64 -4.11
N LEU A 153 -16.97 4.78 -3.77
CA LEU A 153 -15.91 5.19 -4.68
C LEU A 153 -15.31 4.03 -5.49
N ASN A 154 -15.55 2.78 -5.10
CA ASN A 154 -15.01 1.62 -5.82
C ASN A 154 -15.84 1.32 -7.06
N ASP A 155 -15.15 1.13 -8.17
CA ASP A 155 -15.73 0.83 -9.48
C ASP A 155 -15.14 -0.43 -10.13
N SER A 156 -14.26 -1.12 -9.43
CA SER A 156 -13.51 -2.26 -9.96
C SER A 156 -13.17 -3.27 -8.87
N ILE A 157 -12.83 -4.49 -9.30
CA ILE A 157 -12.30 -5.55 -8.43
C ILE A 157 -11.01 -6.06 -9.09
N PHE A 158 -9.96 -6.26 -8.30
CA PHE A 158 -8.68 -6.76 -8.77
C PHE A 158 -8.30 -8.06 -8.07
N ALA A 159 -8.00 -9.10 -8.84
CA ALA A 159 -7.43 -10.35 -8.37
C ALA A 159 -5.91 -10.33 -8.59
N ARG A 160 -5.20 -10.24 -7.48
CA ARG A 160 -3.76 -9.96 -7.46
C ARG A 160 -2.92 -11.06 -8.08
N GLU A 161 -3.19 -12.32 -7.73
CA GLU A 161 -2.41 -13.47 -8.19
C GLU A 161 -2.55 -13.73 -9.70
N GLU A 162 -3.70 -13.36 -10.30
CA GLU A 162 -3.98 -13.55 -11.73
C GLU A 162 -3.68 -12.30 -12.57
N ASP A 163 -3.33 -11.18 -11.96
CA ASP A 163 -3.26 -9.88 -12.64
C ASP A 163 -4.54 -9.60 -13.46
N LEU A 164 -5.70 -9.83 -12.83
CA LEU A 164 -7.00 -9.72 -13.47
C LEU A 164 -7.83 -8.63 -12.80
N ALA A 165 -8.19 -7.60 -13.59
CA ALA A 165 -9.18 -6.62 -13.17
C ALA A 165 -10.55 -6.94 -13.74
N LEU A 166 -11.59 -6.79 -12.93
CA LEU A 166 -12.99 -6.73 -13.36
C LEU A 166 -13.47 -5.29 -13.11
N ARG A 167 -13.83 -4.59 -14.19
CA ARG A 167 -14.12 -3.17 -14.20
C ARG A 167 -15.55 -2.93 -14.59
N PHE A 168 -16.18 -1.96 -13.94
CA PHE A 168 -17.56 -1.60 -14.18
C PHE A 168 -17.63 -0.15 -14.65
N PHE A 169 -18.44 0.09 -15.69
CA PHE A 169 -18.65 1.40 -16.27
C PHE A 169 -20.14 1.66 -16.33
N SER A 170 -20.60 2.50 -15.44
CA SER A 170 -21.93 3.11 -15.47
C SER A 170 -21.84 4.48 -14.80
N PRO A 171 -22.79 5.39 -15.05
CA PRO A 171 -22.81 6.71 -14.41
C PRO A 171 -22.70 6.64 -12.89
N GLU A 172 -23.41 5.69 -12.29
CA GLU A 172 -23.31 5.40 -10.86
C GLU A 172 -22.89 3.93 -10.71
N THR A 173 -21.71 3.75 -10.14
CA THR A 173 -21.12 2.43 -9.89
C THR A 173 -20.71 2.33 -8.43
N SER A 174 -21.06 1.24 -7.76
CA SER A 174 -20.55 0.94 -6.44
C SER A 174 -20.20 -0.54 -6.28
N VAL A 175 -19.06 -0.81 -5.64
CA VAL A 175 -18.56 -2.16 -5.38
C VAL A 175 -18.25 -2.30 -3.90
N TYR A 176 -18.91 -3.24 -3.23
CA TYR A 176 -18.75 -3.49 -1.81
C TYR A 176 -18.22 -4.89 -1.54
N THR A 177 -17.27 -5.00 -0.64
CA THR A 177 -16.73 -6.31 -0.20
C THR A 177 -17.72 -7.01 0.74
N ILE A 178 -18.09 -8.24 0.41
CA ILE A 178 -18.85 -9.13 1.30
C ILE A 178 -17.89 -9.99 2.13
N GLY A 179 -16.74 -10.33 1.54
CA GLY A 179 -15.70 -11.17 2.12
C GLY A 179 -15.48 -12.48 1.37
N GLY A 180 -14.29 -13.09 1.53
CA GLY A 180 -13.94 -14.35 0.91
C GLY A 180 -13.91 -14.33 -0.63
N GLY A 181 -13.61 -13.19 -1.24
CA GLY A 181 -13.62 -12.98 -2.68
C GLY A 181 -15.01 -12.74 -3.27
N LYS A 182 -16.00 -12.40 -2.43
CA LYS A 182 -17.36 -12.03 -2.87
C LYS A 182 -17.59 -10.55 -2.71
N TYR A 183 -18.29 -9.96 -3.69
CA TYR A 183 -18.58 -8.54 -3.78
C TYR A 183 -20.03 -8.32 -4.16
N ARG A 184 -20.64 -7.29 -3.59
CA ARG A 184 -21.90 -6.72 -4.09
C ARG A 184 -21.56 -5.62 -5.08
N VAL A 185 -22.26 -5.61 -6.20
CA VAL A 185 -22.09 -4.62 -7.27
C VAL A 185 -23.45 -3.99 -7.56
N SER A 186 -23.50 -2.66 -7.56
CA SER A 186 -24.67 -1.89 -8.00
C SER A 186 -24.23 -0.98 -9.13
N LEU A 187 -24.90 -1.09 -10.28
CA LEU A 187 -24.61 -0.35 -11.49
C LEU A 187 -25.90 0.34 -11.95
N GLU A 188 -25.84 1.66 -12.16
CA GLU A 188 -27.01 2.43 -12.56
C GLU A 188 -26.70 3.30 -13.77
N ALA A 189 -27.66 3.38 -14.69
CA ALA A 189 -27.60 4.21 -15.90
C ALA A 189 -28.91 4.97 -16.09
N ASP A 190 -28.83 6.29 -16.23
CA ASP A 190 -29.97 7.13 -16.55
C ASP A 190 -30.40 6.95 -17.99
N ILE A 191 -31.72 6.98 -18.20
CA ILE A 191 -32.35 6.80 -19.52
C ILE A 191 -32.62 8.12 -20.22
N ASP A 192 -32.54 9.23 -19.52
CA ASP A 192 -32.74 10.57 -20.03
C ASP A 192 -31.61 11.04 -20.98
N ASP A 193 -30.43 10.41 -20.82
CA ASP A 193 -29.28 10.63 -21.69
C ASP A 193 -28.92 9.31 -22.40
N PRO A 194 -29.09 9.23 -23.74
CA PRO A 194 -28.73 8.04 -24.52
C PRO A 194 -27.26 7.62 -24.37
N ALA A 195 -26.36 8.57 -24.05
CA ALA A 195 -24.95 8.28 -23.81
C ALA A 195 -24.72 7.58 -22.48
N LEU A 196 -25.63 7.72 -21.50
CA LEU A 196 -25.58 7.13 -20.17
C LEU A 196 -26.41 5.84 -20.05
N ALA A 197 -27.23 5.50 -21.03
CA ALA A 197 -28.09 4.32 -21.03
C ALA A 197 -27.35 3.00 -21.32
N THR A 198 -26.08 2.91 -20.95
CA THR A 198 -25.24 1.73 -21.15
C THR A 198 -24.52 1.36 -19.86
N ILE A 199 -24.65 0.10 -19.45
CA ILE A 199 -23.85 -0.50 -18.38
C ILE A 199 -22.82 -1.42 -19.03
N THR A 200 -21.54 -1.24 -18.72
CA THR A 200 -20.47 -2.06 -19.27
C THR A 200 -19.68 -2.77 -18.16
N ILE A 201 -19.39 -4.04 -18.38
CA ILE A 201 -18.57 -4.89 -17.54
C ILE A 201 -17.38 -5.37 -18.38
N GLU A 202 -16.17 -5.14 -17.92
CA GLU A 202 -14.94 -5.48 -18.64
C GLU A 202 -14.03 -6.34 -17.77
N GLY A 203 -13.71 -7.55 -18.23
CA GLY A 203 -12.62 -8.33 -17.72
C GLY A 203 -11.32 -7.92 -18.38
N ALA A 204 -10.32 -7.51 -17.60
CA ALA A 204 -9.02 -7.09 -18.10
C ALA A 204 -7.90 -8.00 -17.55
N PRO A 205 -7.59 -9.12 -18.23
CA PRO A 205 -6.49 -9.99 -17.84
C PRO A 205 -5.15 -9.33 -18.12
N ARG A 206 -4.14 -9.67 -17.32
CA ARG A 206 -2.80 -9.06 -17.38
C ARG A 206 -2.86 -7.54 -17.26
N TYR A 207 -3.65 -7.06 -16.30
CA TYR A 207 -3.95 -5.63 -16.18
C TYR A 207 -2.70 -4.78 -16.00
N TYR A 208 -1.84 -5.13 -15.05
CA TYR A 208 -0.56 -4.45 -14.83
C TYR A 208 0.49 -4.83 -15.87
N ALA A 209 0.58 -6.12 -16.20
CA ALA A 209 1.59 -6.60 -17.16
C ALA A 209 1.44 -6.00 -18.55
N SER A 210 0.22 -5.66 -18.98
CA SER A 210 -0.02 -5.03 -20.29
C SER A 210 0.15 -3.52 -20.29
N ARG A 211 0.27 -2.86 -19.12
CA ARG A 211 0.29 -1.39 -19.00
C ARG A 211 1.62 -0.84 -18.53
N TRP A 212 2.08 -1.24 -17.36
CA TRP A 212 3.26 -0.64 -16.73
C TRP A 212 4.33 -1.61 -16.26
N ALA A 213 3.96 -2.85 -15.93
CA ALA A 213 4.85 -3.82 -15.32
C ALA A 213 4.84 -5.12 -16.13
N PRO A 214 5.52 -5.20 -17.28
CA PRO A 214 5.54 -6.40 -18.14
C PRO A 214 5.92 -7.67 -17.37
N GLY A 215 6.75 -7.55 -16.35
CA GLY A 215 7.13 -8.63 -15.45
C GLY A 215 6.31 -8.65 -14.15
N TYR A 216 5.05 -8.20 -14.17
CA TYR A 216 4.19 -8.21 -12.98
C TYR A 216 4.25 -9.55 -12.25
N HIS A 217 4.54 -9.47 -10.98
CA HIS A 217 4.51 -10.56 -10.03
C HIS A 217 4.01 -10.03 -8.68
N PRO A 218 3.01 -10.65 -8.04
CA PRO A 218 2.54 -10.21 -6.73
C PRO A 218 3.61 -10.43 -5.68
N ILE A 219 3.65 -9.55 -4.68
CA ILE A 219 4.58 -9.65 -3.56
C ILE A 219 4.43 -10.99 -2.83
N ASP A 220 5.54 -11.68 -2.57
CA ASP A 220 5.51 -12.91 -1.77
C ASP A 220 5.48 -12.59 -0.27
N ARG A 221 4.29 -12.50 0.28
CA ARG A 221 4.06 -12.23 1.71
C ARG A 221 4.54 -13.34 2.65
N ARG A 222 4.94 -14.51 2.13
CA ARG A 222 5.58 -15.55 2.94
C ARG A 222 7.01 -15.16 3.28
N ARG A 223 7.70 -14.46 2.35
CA ARG A 223 9.04 -13.91 2.58
C ARG A 223 8.99 -12.65 3.43
N CYS A 224 8.08 -11.74 3.12
CA CYS A 224 7.94 -10.46 3.79
C CYS A 224 6.45 -10.16 4.08
N PRO A 225 5.92 -10.64 5.24
CA PRO A 225 4.48 -10.60 5.52
C PRO A 225 3.95 -9.19 5.81
N LYS A 226 4.81 -8.23 6.12
CA LYS A 226 4.49 -6.83 6.43
C LYS A 226 5.61 -5.92 5.94
N ALA A 227 5.30 -4.63 5.77
CA ALA A 227 6.30 -3.64 5.40
C ALA A 227 7.46 -3.61 6.41
N PRO A 228 8.72 -3.69 5.96
CA PRO A 228 9.87 -3.63 6.85
C PRO A 228 9.97 -2.29 7.58
N THR A 229 10.33 -2.34 8.86
CA THR A 229 10.59 -1.16 9.69
C THR A 229 12.00 -1.21 10.25
N GLY A 230 12.71 -0.09 10.26
CA GLY A 230 14.10 -0.13 10.72
C GLY A 230 14.74 1.24 10.91
N TRP A 231 16.03 1.17 11.12
CA TRP A 231 16.92 2.32 11.16
C TRP A 231 18.14 2.05 10.28
N MET A 232 18.65 3.10 9.58
CA MET A 232 19.89 3.01 8.82
C MET A 232 20.79 4.22 9.04
N SER A 233 22.10 3.96 8.98
CA SER A 233 23.10 4.95 9.37
C SER A 233 23.42 6.00 8.32
N TRP A 234 23.05 5.78 7.05
CA TRP A 234 23.51 6.59 5.92
C TRP A 234 23.24 8.08 6.09
N ASN A 235 21.99 8.46 6.30
CA ASN A 235 21.56 9.84 6.18
C ASN A 235 22.10 10.79 7.26
N ILE A 236 22.59 10.25 8.36
CA ILE A 236 23.16 11.06 9.44
C ILE A 236 24.67 10.84 9.67
N TYR A 237 25.17 9.68 9.36
CA TYR A 237 26.59 9.34 9.57
C TYR A 237 27.39 9.22 8.28
N PHE A 238 26.73 8.93 7.17
CA PHE A 238 27.38 8.62 5.90
C PHE A 238 28.32 7.43 6.06
N ASP A 239 29.60 7.63 5.77
CA ASP A 239 30.68 6.65 5.89
C ASP A 239 31.40 6.69 7.26
N LYS A 240 30.83 7.40 8.26
CA LYS A 240 31.47 7.56 9.58
C LYS A 240 30.91 6.65 10.65
N ALA A 241 29.79 5.97 10.42
CA ALA A 241 29.24 5.04 11.40
C ALA A 241 30.00 3.72 11.38
N GLY A 242 30.73 3.46 12.43
CA GLY A 242 31.31 2.14 12.72
C GLY A 242 30.45 1.34 13.68
N SER A 243 31.06 0.29 14.26
CA SER A 243 30.38 -0.53 15.28
C SER A 243 29.95 0.29 16.49
N ALA A 244 30.79 1.23 16.94
CA ALA A 244 30.51 2.04 18.12
C ALA A 244 29.26 2.94 17.94
N GLU A 245 29.19 3.66 16.83
CA GLU A 245 28.07 4.56 16.51
C GLU A 245 26.77 3.75 16.32
N ASN A 246 26.83 2.69 15.52
CA ASN A 246 25.67 1.83 15.28
C ASN A 246 25.12 1.23 16.60
N LEU A 247 25.99 0.72 17.47
CA LEU A 247 25.55 0.14 18.75
C LEU A 247 25.06 1.21 19.74
N ALA A 248 25.62 2.42 19.71
CA ALA A 248 25.13 3.53 20.53
C ALA A 248 23.69 3.91 20.14
N GLU A 249 23.42 4.10 18.86
CA GLU A 249 22.09 4.39 18.35
C GLU A 249 21.13 3.20 18.56
N ALA A 250 21.59 1.96 18.34
CA ALA A 250 20.77 0.77 18.52
C ALA A 250 20.30 0.59 19.97
N ARG A 251 21.09 0.95 20.96
CA ARG A 251 20.65 0.94 22.38
C ARG A 251 19.51 1.91 22.65
N ILE A 252 19.53 3.09 22.00
CA ILE A 252 18.46 4.08 22.09
C ILE A 252 17.22 3.55 21.36
N GLY A 253 17.41 3.04 20.15
CA GLY A 253 16.34 2.40 19.38
C GLY A 253 15.69 1.24 20.12
N ALA A 254 16.46 0.42 20.82
CA ALA A 254 15.94 -0.70 21.62
C ALA A 254 15.03 -0.24 22.76
N LYS A 255 15.33 0.92 23.36
CA LYS A 255 14.52 1.49 24.43
C LYS A 255 13.28 2.20 23.92
N TYR A 256 13.39 3.02 22.87
CA TYR A 256 12.36 3.97 22.48
C TYR A 256 11.56 3.59 21.22
N LEU A 257 12.10 2.76 20.33
CA LEU A 257 11.46 2.45 19.04
C LEU A 257 11.10 0.96 18.89
N LYS A 258 11.92 0.06 19.41
CA LYS A 258 11.63 -1.39 19.33
C LYS A 258 10.27 -1.78 19.96
N PRO A 259 9.87 -1.24 21.13
CA PRO A 259 8.55 -1.53 21.71
C PRO A 259 7.38 -1.14 20.79
N PHE A 260 7.62 -0.22 19.84
CA PHE A 260 6.67 0.26 18.86
C PHE A 260 6.68 -0.53 17.56
N GLY A 261 7.61 -1.48 17.39
CA GLY A 261 7.66 -2.34 16.22
C GLY A 261 8.80 -2.04 15.25
N LEU A 262 9.83 -1.27 15.66
CA LEU A 262 11.07 -1.18 14.89
C LEU A 262 11.77 -2.55 14.88
N GLU A 263 12.09 -3.07 13.69
CA GLU A 263 12.51 -4.46 13.52
C GLU A 263 13.96 -4.59 13.07
N PHE A 264 14.38 -3.84 12.06
CA PHE A 264 15.70 -3.98 11.44
C PHE A 264 16.67 -2.88 11.85
N TRP A 265 17.96 -3.22 11.84
CA TRP A 265 19.07 -2.28 12.03
C TRP A 265 20.05 -2.44 10.89
N SER A 266 20.06 -1.49 9.92
CA SER A 266 20.85 -1.58 8.69
C SER A 266 22.16 -0.83 8.80
N ILE A 267 23.24 -1.52 8.44
CA ILE A 267 24.61 -1.00 8.43
C ILE A 267 24.94 -0.54 7.02
N GLU A 268 25.38 0.70 6.92
CA GLU A 268 25.80 1.32 5.67
C GLU A 268 27.32 1.53 5.63
N SER A 269 27.90 1.72 4.45
CA SER A 269 29.33 2.11 4.25
C SER A 269 30.36 1.31 5.07
N TRP A 270 30.19 0.03 5.20
CA TRP A 270 31.02 -0.86 6.04
C TRP A 270 32.28 -1.37 5.33
N GLN A 271 32.30 -1.37 3.99
CA GLN A 271 33.37 -1.95 3.19
C GLN A 271 34.69 -1.17 3.35
N ASP A 272 35.82 -1.82 3.11
CA ASP A 272 37.16 -1.22 3.17
C ASP A 272 37.42 -0.18 2.07
N ASN A 273 36.40 0.17 1.35
CA ASN A 273 36.44 1.10 0.26
C ASN A 273 35.25 2.07 0.37
N SER A 274 35.53 3.32 0.24
CA SER A 274 34.49 4.35 0.06
C SER A 274 35.04 5.39 -0.91
N LEU A 275 34.26 5.70 -1.92
CA LEU A 275 34.58 6.80 -2.84
C LEU A 275 34.67 8.16 -2.11
N TRP A 276 34.21 8.22 -0.88
CA TRP A 276 34.02 9.44 -0.10
C TRP A 276 35.12 9.73 0.92
N LEU A 277 35.90 8.73 1.30
CA LEU A 277 37.02 8.88 2.24
C LEU A 277 38.35 8.75 1.53
N PRO A 278 39.25 9.71 1.69
CA PRO A 278 40.59 9.63 1.08
C PRO A 278 41.42 8.42 1.49
N VAL A 279 41.03 7.79 2.60
CA VAL A 279 41.74 6.64 3.18
C VAL A 279 41.12 5.29 2.80
N ARG A 280 39.92 5.30 2.23
CA ARG A 280 39.25 4.09 1.73
C ARG A 280 39.44 3.99 0.22
N LYS A 281 39.71 2.79 -0.26
CA LYS A 281 40.07 2.58 -1.65
C LYS A 281 38.86 2.53 -2.56
N PHE A 282 38.08 1.48 -2.53
CA PHE A 282 36.99 1.25 -3.47
C PHE A 282 36.02 0.21 -2.90
N HIS A 283 34.82 0.12 -3.46
CA HIS A 283 33.95 -1.02 -3.20
C HIS A 283 34.61 -2.27 -3.75
N ASN A 284 34.77 -3.26 -2.90
CA ASN A 284 35.38 -4.52 -3.23
C ASN A 284 34.37 -5.66 -3.29
N LEU A 285 34.73 -6.71 -4.00
CA LEU A 285 33.94 -7.91 -4.15
C LEU A 285 34.53 -9.11 -3.38
N ASP A 286 35.23 -8.84 -2.27
CA ASP A 286 35.84 -9.84 -1.41
C ASP A 286 35.36 -9.81 0.05
N LEU A 287 34.34 -8.95 0.35
CA LEU A 287 33.77 -8.74 1.68
C LEU A 287 34.75 -8.18 2.72
N SER A 288 35.86 -7.59 2.32
CA SER A 288 36.71 -6.87 3.25
C SER A 288 35.99 -5.64 3.81
N TYR A 289 36.18 -5.39 5.10
CA TYR A 289 35.53 -4.32 5.84
C TYR A 289 36.56 -3.36 6.44
N TYR A 290 36.18 -2.12 6.68
CA TYR A 290 37.08 -1.10 7.21
C TYR A 290 37.35 -1.32 8.70
N LYS A 291 38.43 -2.05 9.00
CA LYS A 291 38.80 -2.46 10.36
C LYS A 291 38.84 -1.34 11.41
N PRO A 292 39.29 -0.09 11.11
CA PRO A 292 39.26 0.97 12.12
C PRO A 292 37.86 1.30 12.65
N GLN A 293 36.81 1.13 11.85
CA GLN A 293 35.41 1.34 12.27
C GLN A 293 34.72 0.05 12.71
N PHE A 294 35.17 -1.10 12.21
CA PHE A 294 34.62 -2.43 12.50
C PHE A 294 35.69 -3.38 13.06
N PRO A 295 36.29 -3.06 14.23
CA PRO A 295 37.49 -3.78 14.71
C PRO A 295 37.27 -5.27 14.95
N GLU A 296 36.05 -5.65 15.39
CA GLU A 296 35.70 -7.05 15.68
C GLU A 296 34.96 -7.73 14.50
N GLY A 297 34.78 -7.03 13.39
CA GLY A 297 34.21 -7.53 12.15
C GLY A 297 32.69 -7.54 12.09
N MET A 298 32.18 -7.80 10.89
CA MET A 298 30.77 -7.64 10.56
C MET A 298 29.87 -8.68 11.24
N LYS A 299 30.40 -9.91 11.44
CA LYS A 299 29.65 -10.95 12.16
C LYS A 299 29.39 -10.57 13.61
N LYS A 300 30.41 -10.08 14.30
CA LYS A 300 30.27 -9.68 15.72
C LYS A 300 29.27 -8.54 15.86
N LEU A 301 29.30 -7.56 14.96
CA LEU A 301 28.35 -6.46 14.95
C LEU A 301 26.92 -6.96 14.74
N ALA A 302 26.71 -7.91 13.82
CA ALA A 302 25.39 -8.52 13.61
C ALA A 302 24.88 -9.24 14.87
N ASP A 303 25.77 -9.97 15.55
CA ASP A 303 25.44 -10.67 16.80
C ASP A 303 25.08 -9.68 17.93
N ASP A 304 25.80 -8.56 18.05
CA ASP A 304 25.53 -7.52 19.07
C ASP A 304 24.19 -6.78 18.79
N ILE A 305 23.90 -6.47 17.54
CA ILE A 305 22.61 -5.90 17.12
C ILE A 305 21.48 -6.87 17.49
N ARG A 306 21.68 -8.15 17.27
CA ARG A 306 20.69 -9.19 17.61
C ARG A 306 20.47 -9.30 19.11
N GLN A 307 21.53 -9.14 19.92
CA GLN A 307 21.41 -9.10 21.39
C GLN A 307 20.56 -7.90 21.87
N LEU A 308 20.57 -6.77 21.15
CA LEU A 308 19.69 -5.64 21.39
C LEU A 308 18.24 -5.88 20.90
N GLY A 309 18.00 -7.04 20.26
CA GLY A 309 16.71 -7.52 19.82
C GLY A 309 16.29 -7.02 18.45
N PHE A 310 17.19 -6.51 17.65
CA PHE A 310 16.96 -6.16 16.24
C PHE A 310 17.44 -7.26 15.31
N ARG A 311 16.87 -7.28 14.11
CA ARG A 311 17.36 -8.08 12.98
C ARG A 311 18.41 -7.24 12.23
N PRO A 312 19.67 -7.72 12.08
CA PRO A 312 20.71 -6.93 11.42
C PRO A 312 20.49 -6.84 9.93
N GLY A 313 20.68 -5.64 9.36
CA GLY A 313 20.62 -5.34 7.94
C GLY A 313 21.98 -4.89 7.40
N LEU A 314 22.19 -5.04 6.09
CA LEU A 314 23.44 -4.71 5.43
C LEU A 314 23.19 -4.10 4.04
N TRP A 315 23.82 -2.96 3.79
CA TRP A 315 23.91 -2.35 2.48
C TRP A 315 25.05 -2.97 1.67
N MET A 316 24.82 -3.30 0.39
CA MET A 316 25.80 -3.95 -0.48
C MET A 316 25.69 -3.45 -1.93
N PRO A 317 26.73 -2.79 -2.48
CA PRO A 317 26.84 -2.46 -3.90
C PRO A 317 27.66 -3.52 -4.63
N LEU A 318 27.02 -4.47 -5.31
CA LEU A 318 27.70 -5.69 -5.79
C LEU A 318 27.95 -5.78 -7.30
N TYR A 319 27.56 -4.77 -8.10
CA TYR A 319 27.69 -4.87 -9.57
C TYR A 319 29.06 -4.46 -10.13
N GLY A 320 30.00 -4.08 -9.30
CA GLY A 320 31.34 -3.75 -9.72
C GLY A 320 32.28 -3.40 -8.57
N THR A 321 33.52 -3.10 -8.93
CA THR A 321 34.56 -2.73 -7.98
C THR A 321 35.48 -1.66 -8.58
N GLY A 322 36.18 -0.92 -7.72
CA GLY A 322 37.32 -0.11 -8.09
C GLY A 322 38.66 -0.76 -7.73
N ASP A 323 38.65 -1.97 -7.18
CA ASP A 323 39.87 -2.68 -6.81
C ASP A 323 40.55 -3.29 -8.04
N LYS A 324 41.64 -2.64 -8.47
CA LYS A 324 42.44 -3.10 -9.64
C LYS A 324 43.08 -4.46 -9.38
N ALA A 325 43.51 -4.74 -8.16
CA ALA A 325 44.17 -6.02 -7.88
C ALA A 325 43.19 -7.18 -7.97
N PHE A 326 41.96 -6.98 -7.45
CA PHE A 326 40.89 -7.94 -7.60
C PHE A 326 40.48 -8.13 -9.06
N HIS A 327 40.33 -7.03 -9.81
CA HIS A 327 40.02 -7.08 -11.23
C HIS A 327 41.08 -7.86 -12.00
N ASP A 328 42.39 -7.56 -11.81
CA ASP A 328 43.49 -8.20 -12.56
C ASP A 328 43.57 -9.71 -12.24
N ALA A 329 43.24 -10.11 -11.02
CA ALA A 329 43.20 -11.52 -10.63
C ALA A 329 41.98 -12.28 -11.19
N HIS A 330 40.91 -11.56 -11.53
CA HIS A 330 39.62 -12.10 -11.96
C HIS A 330 39.09 -11.41 -13.21
N ARG A 331 39.96 -11.05 -14.14
CA ARG A 331 39.63 -10.21 -15.30
C ARG A 331 38.46 -10.72 -16.14
N ASP A 332 38.29 -12.01 -16.23
CA ASP A 332 37.26 -12.71 -16.98
C ASP A 332 35.84 -12.55 -16.41
N LEU A 333 35.71 -12.05 -15.16
CA LEU A 333 34.44 -11.75 -14.54
C LEU A 333 33.89 -10.38 -14.94
N PHE A 334 34.70 -9.53 -15.58
CA PHE A 334 34.39 -8.13 -15.82
C PHE A 334 34.22 -7.80 -17.29
N LEU A 335 33.40 -6.77 -17.55
CA LEU A 335 33.19 -6.27 -18.92
C LEU A 335 34.37 -5.46 -19.40
N HIS A 336 34.73 -5.70 -20.69
CA HIS A 336 35.75 -4.94 -21.41
C HIS A 336 35.21 -4.59 -22.80
N ASP A 337 35.58 -3.42 -23.28
CA ASP A 337 35.33 -3.03 -24.67
C ASP A 337 36.27 -3.79 -25.68
N ALA A 338 36.05 -3.59 -26.97
CA ALA A 338 36.82 -4.24 -28.02
C ALA A 338 38.32 -3.88 -27.99
N ALA A 339 38.69 -2.77 -27.35
CA ALA A 339 40.09 -2.36 -27.16
C ALA A 339 40.68 -2.93 -25.85
N GLY A 340 39.88 -3.66 -25.06
CA GLY A 340 40.29 -4.25 -23.79
C GLY A 340 40.24 -3.30 -22.60
N ASN A 341 39.64 -2.12 -22.75
CA ASN A 341 39.41 -1.20 -21.65
C ASN A 341 38.25 -1.68 -20.78
N PRO A 342 38.29 -1.49 -19.45
CA PRO A 342 37.22 -1.87 -18.58
C PRO A 342 35.98 -0.99 -18.80
N VAL A 343 34.80 -1.57 -18.59
CA VAL A 343 33.52 -0.83 -18.50
C VAL A 343 33.33 -0.40 -17.06
N ASP A 344 33.14 0.90 -16.82
CA ASP A 344 32.89 1.46 -15.51
C ASP A 344 31.42 1.25 -15.06
N CYS A 345 31.18 1.28 -13.76
CA CYS A 345 29.85 1.25 -13.15
C CYS A 345 29.73 2.34 -12.08
N TRP A 346 28.54 2.46 -11.50
CA TRP A 346 28.28 3.42 -10.44
C TRP A 346 29.26 3.32 -9.26
N ASN A 347 29.62 2.10 -8.87
CA ASN A 347 30.44 1.82 -7.69
C ASN A 347 31.91 1.48 -7.98
N GLY A 348 32.38 1.71 -9.20
CA GLY A 348 33.80 1.50 -9.51
C GLY A 348 34.13 1.46 -10.98
N THR A 349 35.41 1.22 -11.29
CA THR A 349 35.97 1.22 -12.65
C THR A 349 35.64 -0.08 -13.41
N TYR A 350 35.36 -1.17 -12.67
CA TYR A 350 35.27 -2.51 -13.23
C TYR A 350 33.89 -3.09 -12.97
N MET A 351 33.09 -3.25 -14.01
CA MET A 351 31.73 -3.74 -13.97
C MET A 351 31.65 -5.23 -14.21
N LEU A 352 30.94 -5.98 -13.40
CA LEU A 352 30.72 -7.42 -13.57
C LEU A 352 29.94 -7.73 -14.85
N ASP A 353 30.35 -8.79 -15.53
CA ASP A 353 29.56 -9.40 -16.60
C ASP A 353 28.48 -10.31 -16.02
N THR A 354 27.25 -9.82 -15.94
CA THR A 354 26.12 -10.56 -15.39
C THR A 354 25.61 -11.69 -16.30
N THR A 355 26.17 -11.85 -17.50
CA THR A 355 25.95 -13.02 -18.36
C THR A 355 26.99 -14.12 -18.14
N ASN A 356 28.03 -13.85 -17.34
CA ASN A 356 29.04 -14.82 -16.97
C ASN A 356 28.57 -15.65 -15.75
N PRO A 357 28.44 -16.99 -15.88
CA PRO A 357 28.03 -17.86 -14.77
C PRO A 357 28.95 -17.77 -13.54
N ASP A 358 30.25 -17.51 -13.72
CA ASP A 358 31.20 -17.38 -12.62
C ASP A 358 31.03 -16.06 -11.87
N ALA A 359 30.65 -14.98 -12.57
CA ALA A 359 30.23 -13.72 -11.92
C ALA A 359 28.95 -13.89 -11.10
N LEU A 360 27.95 -14.61 -11.63
CA LEU A 360 26.75 -14.95 -10.87
C LEU A 360 27.06 -15.85 -9.66
N ALA A 361 27.99 -16.79 -9.79
CA ALA A 361 28.45 -17.62 -8.68
C ALA A 361 29.17 -16.79 -7.61
N LEU A 362 29.94 -15.77 -8.01
CA LEU A 362 30.53 -14.80 -7.09
C LEU A 362 29.45 -14.05 -6.30
N LEU A 363 28.43 -13.50 -6.96
CA LEU A 363 27.32 -12.81 -6.31
C LEU A 363 26.62 -13.70 -5.27
N ARG A 364 26.28 -14.94 -5.64
CA ARG A 364 25.70 -15.93 -4.70
C ARG A 364 26.59 -16.21 -3.50
N ARG A 365 27.89 -16.34 -3.69
CA ARG A 365 28.84 -16.61 -2.60
C ARG A 365 28.92 -15.43 -1.65
N LEU A 366 29.09 -14.19 -2.16
CA LEU A 366 29.19 -12.99 -1.33
C LEU A 366 27.94 -12.79 -0.47
N THR A 367 26.77 -12.88 -1.10
CA THR A 367 25.50 -12.69 -0.41
C THR A 367 25.18 -13.83 0.56
N ARG A 368 25.57 -15.07 0.24
CA ARG A 368 25.47 -16.21 1.17
C ARG A 368 26.33 -16.02 2.40
N THR A 369 27.58 -15.57 2.24
CA THR A 369 28.47 -15.30 3.38
C THR A 369 27.90 -14.22 4.27
N ALA A 370 27.44 -13.10 3.72
CA ALA A 370 26.80 -12.03 4.49
C ALA A 370 25.53 -12.52 5.22
N SER A 371 24.72 -13.33 4.56
CA SER A 371 23.46 -13.84 5.12
C SER A 371 23.67 -14.98 6.13
N ARG A 372 24.46 -16.01 5.78
CA ARG A 372 24.51 -17.26 6.56
C ARG A 372 25.66 -17.33 7.54
N GLU A 373 26.81 -16.76 7.17
CA GLU A 373 27.99 -16.80 8.04
C GLU A 373 28.05 -15.58 8.97
N TRP A 374 27.72 -14.38 8.46
CA TRP A 374 27.64 -13.17 9.29
C TRP A 374 26.27 -13.00 9.95
N GLY A 375 25.21 -13.56 9.36
CA GLY A 375 23.88 -13.60 9.94
C GLY A 375 23.01 -12.37 9.67
N TYR A 376 23.29 -11.57 8.64
CA TYR A 376 22.42 -10.46 8.25
C TYR A 376 21.10 -10.97 7.66
N GLU A 377 20.03 -10.18 7.85
CA GLU A 377 18.65 -10.61 7.54
C GLU A 377 17.88 -9.64 6.66
N PHE A 378 18.32 -8.40 6.53
CA PHE A 378 17.84 -7.40 5.60
C PHE A 378 18.98 -6.96 4.70
N PHE A 379 18.74 -6.90 3.39
CA PHE A 379 19.76 -6.56 2.41
C PHE A 379 19.27 -5.43 1.52
N LYS A 380 19.98 -4.30 1.54
CA LYS A 380 19.80 -3.20 0.61
C LYS A 380 20.88 -3.30 -0.47
N PHE A 381 20.48 -3.75 -1.66
CA PHE A 381 21.37 -3.80 -2.82
C PHE A 381 21.30 -2.49 -3.58
N ASP A 382 22.43 -1.80 -3.70
CA ASP A 382 22.47 -0.47 -4.27
C ASP A 382 23.09 -0.45 -5.68
N GLY A 383 22.81 0.63 -6.43
CA GLY A 383 23.27 0.81 -7.79
C GLY A 383 22.58 -0.06 -8.84
N MET A 384 21.50 -0.75 -8.47
CA MET A 384 20.84 -1.73 -9.34
C MET A 384 20.22 -1.09 -10.59
N ALA A 385 19.57 0.06 -10.48
CA ALA A 385 18.97 0.74 -11.64
C ALA A 385 19.99 1.33 -12.63
N ASN A 386 21.17 1.66 -12.15
CA ASN A 386 22.23 2.12 -13.05
C ASN A 386 22.70 1.01 -13.97
N THR A 387 22.52 -0.25 -13.56
CA THR A 387 22.88 -1.43 -14.32
C THR A 387 22.01 -1.59 -15.57
N PRO A 388 20.65 -1.64 -15.51
CA PRO A 388 19.82 -1.72 -16.71
C PRO A 388 20.05 -0.57 -17.68
N ARG A 389 19.99 0.68 -17.20
CA ARG A 389 20.16 1.87 -18.05
C ARG A 389 21.48 1.90 -18.81
N LYS A 390 22.54 1.39 -18.19
CA LYS A 390 23.85 1.30 -18.84
C LYS A 390 23.93 0.10 -19.79
N PHE A 391 23.42 -1.04 -19.37
CA PHE A 391 23.46 -2.28 -20.14
C PHE A 391 22.58 -2.26 -21.39
N GLU A 392 21.53 -1.46 -21.41
CA GLU A 392 20.67 -1.28 -22.59
C GLU A 392 21.39 -0.56 -23.75
N ARG A 393 22.51 0.09 -23.49
CA ARG A 393 23.30 0.72 -24.52
C ARG A 393 23.96 -0.34 -25.41
N PRO A 394 23.80 -0.28 -26.76
CA PRO A 394 24.34 -1.31 -27.66
C PRO A 394 25.84 -1.56 -27.51
N GLU A 395 26.63 -0.49 -27.28
CA GLU A 395 28.07 -0.56 -27.08
C GLU A 395 28.45 -1.33 -25.80
N ILE A 396 27.63 -1.23 -24.74
CA ILE A 396 27.84 -1.98 -23.50
C ILE A 396 27.37 -3.43 -23.66
N ARG A 397 26.21 -3.63 -24.32
CA ARG A 397 25.72 -4.98 -24.65
C ARG A 397 26.72 -5.80 -25.43
N ALA A 398 27.42 -5.18 -26.33
CA ALA A 398 28.49 -5.85 -27.13
C ALA A 398 29.67 -6.32 -26.26
N CYS A 399 29.87 -5.79 -25.08
CA CYS A 399 30.94 -6.18 -24.15
C CYS A 399 30.62 -7.43 -23.33
N PHE A 400 29.33 -7.87 -23.29
CA PHE A 400 28.95 -9.07 -22.57
C PHE A 400 29.53 -10.34 -23.19
N ARG A 401 29.86 -11.32 -22.38
CA ARG A 401 30.20 -12.66 -22.81
C ARG A 401 29.10 -13.31 -23.63
N ASN A 402 27.85 -13.05 -23.27
CA ASN A 402 26.67 -13.44 -24.04
C ASN A 402 25.77 -12.21 -24.30
N PRO A 403 26.04 -11.43 -25.36
CA PRO A 403 25.30 -10.21 -25.68
C PRO A 403 23.81 -10.41 -25.94
N SER A 404 23.39 -11.63 -26.30
CA SER A 404 21.99 -11.98 -26.61
C SER A 404 21.21 -12.59 -25.42
N ASP A 405 21.82 -12.72 -24.24
CA ASP A 405 21.14 -13.22 -23.07
C ASP A 405 20.00 -12.27 -22.67
N PRO A 406 18.72 -12.71 -22.70
CA PRO A 406 17.61 -11.87 -22.29
C PRO A 406 17.54 -11.70 -20.76
N ASN A 407 18.20 -12.57 -20.00
CA ASN A 407 18.13 -12.61 -18.53
C ASN A 407 19.35 -11.97 -17.85
N TRP A 408 20.11 -11.16 -18.56
CA TRP A 408 21.34 -10.57 -18.07
C TRP A 408 21.17 -9.80 -16.74
N PHE A 409 20.05 -9.09 -16.54
CA PHE A 409 19.75 -8.41 -15.29
C PHE A 409 18.95 -9.29 -14.32
N ASP A 410 17.88 -9.90 -14.80
CA ASP A 410 17.02 -10.80 -14.01
C ASP A 410 17.83 -11.95 -13.37
N GLY A 411 18.72 -12.58 -14.14
CA GLY A 411 19.63 -13.62 -13.66
C GLY A 411 20.54 -13.15 -12.52
N SER A 412 20.99 -11.87 -12.55
CA SER A 412 21.81 -11.31 -11.49
C SER A 412 21.00 -11.04 -10.20
N VAL A 413 19.80 -10.48 -10.32
CA VAL A 413 18.89 -10.26 -9.18
C VAL A 413 18.49 -11.59 -8.55
N LYS A 414 18.19 -12.59 -9.38
CA LYS A 414 17.98 -13.97 -8.94
C LYS A 414 19.17 -14.53 -8.15
N ALA A 415 20.39 -14.32 -8.64
CA ALA A 415 21.59 -14.78 -7.97
C ALA A 415 21.77 -14.15 -6.58
N LEU A 416 21.44 -12.86 -6.43
CA LEU A 416 21.42 -12.18 -5.12
C LEU A 416 20.40 -12.82 -4.18
N ARG A 417 19.17 -13.05 -4.67
CA ARG A 417 18.11 -13.72 -3.89
C ARG A 417 18.51 -15.14 -3.46
N GLU A 418 19.02 -15.94 -4.36
CA GLU A 418 19.50 -17.30 -4.07
C GLU A 418 20.61 -17.30 -3.02
N GLY A 419 21.48 -16.31 -3.04
CA GLY A 419 22.55 -16.17 -2.06
C GLY A 419 22.03 -15.82 -0.67
N ILE A 420 21.17 -14.80 -0.54
CA ILE A 420 20.63 -14.42 0.78
C ILE A 420 19.61 -15.46 1.30
N GLY A 421 18.85 -16.11 0.42
CA GLY A 421 17.77 -17.05 0.76
C GLY A 421 16.39 -16.38 0.93
N ASP A 422 15.33 -17.20 0.84
CA ASP A 422 13.93 -16.72 0.88
C ASP A 422 13.43 -16.29 2.27
N ASP A 423 14.20 -16.54 3.31
CA ASP A 423 13.90 -16.13 4.69
C ASP A 423 14.50 -14.75 5.04
N ARG A 424 15.02 -14.03 4.06
CA ARG A 424 15.66 -12.71 4.19
C ARG A 424 14.90 -11.65 3.40
N VAL A 425 14.94 -10.40 3.87
CA VAL A 425 14.35 -9.26 3.17
C VAL A 425 15.34 -8.69 2.18
N MET A 426 14.89 -8.45 0.95
CA MET A 426 15.65 -7.88 -0.14
C MET A 426 15.05 -6.57 -0.62
N LEU A 427 15.77 -5.48 -0.42
CA LEU A 427 15.47 -4.15 -0.96
C LEU A 427 16.35 -3.88 -2.19
N GLY A 428 15.73 -3.64 -3.32
CA GLY A 428 16.39 -3.09 -4.51
C GLY A 428 16.48 -1.57 -4.42
N CYS A 429 17.70 -1.03 -4.42
CA CYS A 429 17.92 0.41 -4.37
C CYS A 429 18.30 0.94 -5.72
N MET A 430 17.76 2.12 -6.10
CA MET A 430 17.92 2.77 -7.40
C MET A 430 17.35 1.94 -8.57
N GLY A 431 16.13 1.41 -8.47
CA GLY A 431 15.54 0.59 -9.51
C GLY A 431 14.11 1.00 -9.85
N ASP A 432 13.80 0.94 -11.15
CA ASP A 432 12.43 0.89 -11.67
C ASP A 432 12.16 -0.59 -11.99
N PHE A 433 11.86 -1.39 -10.98
CA PHE A 433 11.70 -2.84 -11.13
C PHE A 433 10.31 -3.18 -11.66
N THR A 434 10.17 -3.15 -12.98
CA THR A 434 8.94 -3.49 -13.70
C THR A 434 9.06 -4.76 -14.55
N GLY A 435 10.28 -5.30 -14.65
CA GLY A 435 10.57 -6.56 -15.33
C GLY A 435 10.41 -7.78 -14.41
N THR A 436 10.82 -8.93 -14.93
CA THR A 436 10.70 -10.21 -14.21
C THR A 436 11.58 -10.29 -12.96
N GLU A 437 12.58 -9.43 -12.84
CA GLU A 437 13.45 -9.28 -11.65
C GLU A 437 12.65 -8.85 -10.41
N ALA A 438 11.51 -8.15 -10.57
CA ALA A 438 10.67 -7.70 -9.47
C ALA A 438 10.20 -8.86 -8.56
N GLN A 439 10.02 -10.07 -9.10
CA GLN A 439 9.63 -11.26 -8.33
C GLN A 439 10.63 -11.64 -7.22
N TYR A 440 11.87 -11.20 -7.31
CA TYR A 440 12.93 -11.50 -6.34
C TYR A 440 13.01 -10.47 -5.22
N LEU A 441 12.36 -9.32 -5.36
CA LEU A 441 12.38 -8.23 -4.39
C LEU A 441 11.26 -8.35 -3.36
N ASP A 442 11.49 -7.80 -2.18
CA ASP A 442 10.47 -7.58 -1.14
C ASP A 442 10.16 -6.09 -0.99
N ALA A 443 11.14 -5.24 -1.31
CA ALA A 443 10.97 -3.79 -1.33
C ALA A 443 11.78 -3.14 -2.46
N SER A 444 11.33 -1.95 -2.91
CA SER A 444 12.01 -1.16 -3.95
C SER A 444 12.04 0.31 -3.60
N ARG A 445 13.21 0.94 -3.73
CA ARG A 445 13.39 2.40 -3.60
C ARG A 445 12.64 3.12 -4.73
N LEU A 446 11.94 4.21 -4.37
CA LEU A 446 11.12 4.99 -5.30
C LEU A 446 11.85 6.16 -5.97
N GLY A 447 12.81 6.77 -5.30
CA GLY A 447 13.45 8.00 -5.77
C GLY A 447 14.87 8.15 -5.27
N SER A 448 15.40 9.37 -5.42
CA SER A 448 16.72 9.76 -4.93
C SER A 448 16.77 9.79 -3.40
N ASP A 449 17.99 9.88 -2.85
CA ASP A 449 18.19 10.01 -1.41
C ASP A 449 17.50 11.28 -0.87
N VAL A 450 16.90 11.15 0.31
CA VAL A 450 16.22 12.26 0.99
C VAL A 450 17.19 13.35 1.47
N VAL A 451 18.47 13.01 1.60
CA VAL A 451 19.54 13.93 2.00
C VAL A 451 20.50 14.19 0.86
N GLY A 452 20.69 15.45 0.55
CA GLY A 452 21.81 15.95 -0.27
C GLY A 452 21.73 15.79 -1.78
N CYS A 453 21.12 14.74 -2.31
CA CYS A 453 21.18 14.45 -3.75
C CYS A 453 20.29 15.34 -4.61
N TYR A 454 19.13 15.70 -4.10
CA TYR A 454 18.07 16.30 -4.93
C TYR A 454 18.25 17.79 -5.26
N LEU A 455 19.02 18.53 -4.51
CA LEU A 455 19.12 19.99 -4.64
C LEU A 455 19.94 20.48 -5.86
N GLY A 456 20.04 19.71 -6.92
CA GLY A 456 20.91 20.05 -8.06
C GLY A 456 22.40 19.99 -7.73
N VAL A 457 22.73 19.55 -6.52
CA VAL A 457 24.07 19.36 -6.02
C VAL A 457 24.59 17.96 -6.34
N GLY A 458 23.74 17.12 -6.88
CA GLY A 458 24.07 15.73 -7.24
C GLY A 458 25.14 15.55 -8.29
N THR A 459 25.50 16.60 -9.02
CA THR A 459 26.67 16.61 -9.89
C THR A 459 27.95 16.98 -9.15
N ASN A 460 27.84 17.49 -7.95
CA ASN A 460 28.93 17.80 -7.05
C ASN A 460 28.87 16.89 -5.84
N TYR A 461 28.83 15.62 -6.05
CA TYR A 461 29.36 14.68 -5.09
C TYR A 461 30.68 15.26 -4.65
N ASN A 462 30.66 15.74 -3.45
CA ASN A 462 31.67 16.65 -2.98
C ASN A 462 33.06 15.97 -3.03
N PRO A 463 33.97 16.42 -3.90
CA PRO A 463 35.34 15.91 -3.91
C PRO A 463 36.09 16.18 -2.61
N LEU A 464 35.51 16.94 -1.67
CA LEU A 464 36.08 17.26 -0.35
C LEU A 464 35.68 16.28 0.76
N GLY A 465 35.00 15.18 0.42
CA GLY A 465 34.71 14.07 1.33
C GLY A 465 33.38 14.15 2.07
N SER A 466 32.96 13.03 2.58
CA SER A 466 31.72 12.71 3.27
C SER A 466 31.33 13.67 4.40
N SER A 467 32.31 14.26 5.09
CA SER A 467 32.03 15.15 6.24
C SER A 467 31.20 16.38 5.88
N ARG A 468 31.31 16.86 4.65
CA ARG A 468 30.54 18.01 4.17
C ARG A 468 29.14 17.58 3.68
N TRP A 469 29.05 16.39 3.13
CA TRP A 469 27.79 15.80 2.69
C TRP A 469 26.89 15.44 3.88
N ALA A 470 27.41 14.76 4.90
CA ALA A 470 26.71 14.42 6.12
C ALA A 470 26.21 15.66 6.93
N GLN A 471 26.65 16.84 6.57
CA GLN A 471 26.19 18.10 7.16
C GLN A 471 25.09 18.79 6.33
N MET A 472 24.69 18.22 5.18
CA MET A 472 23.60 18.78 4.38
C MET A 472 22.26 18.42 5.03
N PRO A 473 21.52 19.42 5.51
CA PRO A 473 20.25 19.17 6.19
C PRO A 473 19.18 18.70 5.19
N VAL A 474 18.25 17.88 5.66
CA VAL A 474 16.98 17.68 4.97
C VAL A 474 16.26 19.02 4.89
N LYS A 475 15.72 19.34 3.72
CA LYS A 475 14.99 20.57 3.45
C LYS A 475 13.61 20.26 2.89
N TRP A 476 12.76 21.26 2.89
CA TRP A 476 11.41 21.16 2.32
C TRP A 476 11.38 20.59 0.90
N ALA A 477 12.32 20.98 0.03
CA ALA A 477 12.44 20.44 -1.33
C ALA A 477 12.65 18.91 -1.36
N ASN A 478 13.36 18.35 -0.39
CA ASN A 478 13.55 16.90 -0.27
C ASN A 478 12.24 16.22 0.11
N ILE A 479 11.45 16.82 1.01
CA ILE A 479 10.12 16.30 1.39
C ILE A 479 9.18 16.30 0.19
N LEU A 480 9.17 17.40 -0.59
CA LEU A 480 8.35 17.47 -1.82
C LEU A 480 8.72 16.36 -2.81
N HIS A 481 10.02 16.12 -3.00
CA HIS A 481 10.47 15.03 -3.86
C HIS A 481 10.04 13.66 -3.36
N GLN A 482 10.15 13.39 -2.06
CA GLN A 482 9.69 12.13 -1.48
C GLN A 482 8.18 11.97 -1.58
N ALA A 483 7.44 13.05 -1.38
CA ALA A 483 5.99 13.06 -1.58
C ALA A 483 5.63 12.70 -3.02
N GLU A 484 6.25 13.35 -4.00
CA GLU A 484 6.03 13.08 -5.42
C GLU A 484 6.34 11.63 -5.78
N CYS A 485 7.50 11.11 -5.38
CA CYS A 485 7.87 9.71 -5.62
C CYS A 485 6.90 8.73 -4.98
N THR A 486 6.49 8.98 -3.74
CA THR A 486 5.52 8.14 -3.03
C THR A 486 4.17 8.16 -3.74
N PHE A 487 3.65 9.35 -4.08
CA PHE A 487 2.32 9.49 -4.65
C PHE A 487 2.21 8.90 -6.05
N THR A 488 3.21 9.11 -6.88
CA THR A 488 3.21 8.61 -8.26
C THR A 488 3.36 7.09 -8.36
N GLN A 489 3.88 6.43 -7.33
CA GLN A 489 4.13 4.99 -7.33
C GLN A 489 3.34 4.21 -6.26
N ILE A 490 2.40 4.86 -5.56
CA ILE A 490 1.63 4.22 -4.49
C ILE A 490 0.82 3.01 -4.98
N PHE A 491 0.46 2.98 -6.26
CA PHE A 491 -0.34 1.91 -6.86
C PHE A 491 0.38 0.57 -6.95
N VAL A 492 1.72 0.54 -6.87
CA VAL A 492 2.51 -0.72 -6.82
C VAL A 492 2.87 -1.13 -5.39
N ASN A 493 2.73 -0.20 -4.43
CA ASN A 493 3.03 -0.48 -3.03
C ASN A 493 2.14 -1.60 -2.49
N ASN A 494 2.77 -2.57 -1.78
CA ASN A 494 2.07 -3.72 -1.21
C ASN A 494 1.33 -4.60 -2.24
N LEU A 495 1.60 -4.40 -3.52
CA LEU A 495 1.08 -5.17 -4.64
C LEU A 495 2.18 -6.03 -5.27
N MET A 496 3.27 -5.41 -5.74
CA MET A 496 4.44 -6.07 -6.31
C MET A 496 5.58 -6.18 -5.31
N PHE A 497 5.79 -5.16 -4.51
CA PHE A 497 6.77 -5.04 -3.43
C PHE A 497 6.32 -3.93 -2.47
N TYR A 498 6.97 -3.78 -1.32
CA TYR A 498 6.82 -2.59 -0.50
C TYR A 498 7.67 -1.45 -1.08
N THR A 499 7.06 -0.30 -1.28
CA THR A 499 7.79 0.89 -1.74
C THR A 499 8.69 1.43 -0.63
N ASP A 500 9.88 1.90 -1.01
CA ASP A 500 10.84 2.53 -0.10
C ASP A 500 10.97 4.03 -0.43
N PRO A 501 10.41 4.94 0.39
CA PRO A 501 10.49 6.37 0.17
C PRO A 501 11.82 6.97 0.65
N ASP A 502 12.83 6.16 0.95
CA ASP A 502 14.01 6.51 1.74
C ASP A 502 13.69 6.70 3.25
N THR A 503 14.61 7.23 4.01
CA THR A 503 14.47 7.33 5.46
C THR A 503 13.53 8.43 5.90
N LEU A 504 12.77 8.12 6.93
CA LEU A 504 12.08 9.13 7.73
C LEU A 504 13.12 9.93 8.52
N MET A 505 13.16 11.22 8.25
CA MET A 505 13.99 12.21 8.94
C MET A 505 13.08 13.25 9.60
N VAL A 506 13.06 13.29 10.93
CA VAL A 506 12.26 14.27 11.70
C VAL A 506 13.11 15.21 12.53
N GLY A 507 14.42 15.20 12.31
CA GLY A 507 15.38 16.02 13.05
C GLY A 507 15.18 17.53 12.89
N TYR A 508 15.97 18.29 13.66
CA TYR A 508 15.79 19.76 13.83
C TYR A 508 16.19 20.62 12.64
N THR A 509 16.57 20.04 11.52
CA THR A 509 16.72 20.78 10.27
C THR A 509 15.39 21.09 9.61
N LEU A 510 14.32 20.46 10.10
CA LEU A 510 12.93 20.67 9.68
C LEU A 510 12.15 21.40 10.78
N GLU A 511 11.29 22.31 10.38
CA GLU A 511 10.26 22.84 11.26
C GLU A 511 9.33 21.69 11.71
N LYS A 512 8.58 21.90 12.81
CA LYS A 512 7.73 20.84 13.36
C LYS A 512 6.69 20.35 12.34
N ASN A 513 5.99 21.26 11.70
CA ASN A 513 4.99 20.98 10.67
C ASN A 513 5.59 20.27 9.45
N GLU A 514 6.80 20.63 9.02
CA GLU A 514 7.49 19.94 7.92
C GLU A 514 7.86 18.49 8.30
N ALA A 515 8.28 18.25 9.54
CA ALA A 515 8.55 16.91 10.05
C ALA A 515 7.26 16.06 10.16
N GLU A 516 6.14 16.68 10.56
CA GLU A 516 4.82 16.04 10.57
C GLU A 516 4.36 15.64 9.16
N VAL A 517 4.60 16.49 8.15
CA VAL A 517 4.36 16.16 6.75
C VAL A 517 5.20 14.96 6.34
N MET A 518 6.50 14.95 6.63
CA MET A 518 7.40 13.85 6.30
C MET A 518 6.97 12.54 6.98
N ALA A 519 6.64 12.60 8.28
CA ALA A 519 6.15 11.44 9.03
C ALA A 519 4.84 10.88 8.43
N THR A 520 3.95 11.75 7.97
CA THR A 520 2.69 11.35 7.35
C THR A 520 2.92 10.68 5.99
N ILE A 521 3.79 11.25 5.14
CA ILE A 521 4.13 10.68 3.82
C ILE A 521 4.74 9.29 3.97
N VAL A 522 5.61 9.08 4.96
CA VAL A 522 6.28 7.79 5.17
C VAL A 522 5.35 6.78 5.85
N GLY A 523 4.59 7.20 6.86
CA GLY A 523 3.84 6.30 7.73
C GLY A 523 2.45 5.90 7.22
N LEU A 524 1.76 6.79 6.51
CA LEU A 524 0.37 6.58 6.15
C LEU A 524 0.16 5.58 4.98
N PRO A 525 1.07 5.46 3.99
CA PRO A 525 0.88 4.54 2.86
C PRO A 525 1.04 3.05 3.17
N GLY A 526 1.46 2.65 4.35
CA GLY A 526 1.74 1.24 4.62
C GLY A 526 2.98 0.71 3.88
N GLN A 527 3.94 1.56 3.59
CA GLN A 527 5.18 1.26 2.89
C GLN A 527 6.34 0.98 3.85
N LEU A 528 7.53 0.66 3.34
CA LEU A 528 8.74 0.52 4.15
C LEU A 528 9.00 1.80 4.96
N MET A 529 9.33 1.65 6.24
CA MET A 529 9.67 2.76 7.14
C MET A 529 11.00 2.53 7.83
N PHE A 530 12.03 3.25 7.41
CA PHE A 530 13.32 3.30 8.09
C PHE A 530 13.57 4.72 8.58
N SER A 531 13.94 4.89 9.86
CA SER A 531 14.43 6.15 10.38
C SER A 531 15.91 6.32 10.04
N GLY A 532 16.33 7.54 9.74
CA GLY A 532 17.73 7.89 9.50
C GLY A 532 18.26 8.96 10.45
N ASP A 533 17.49 9.35 11.48
CA ASP A 533 17.90 10.38 12.44
C ASP A 533 18.96 9.88 13.42
N LYS A 534 19.74 10.81 13.94
CA LYS A 534 20.62 10.59 15.09
C LYS A 534 19.80 10.56 16.37
N LEU A 535 19.35 9.34 16.75
CA LEU A 535 18.40 9.14 17.83
C LEU A 535 18.88 9.72 19.16
N GLY A 536 20.19 9.68 19.42
CA GLY A 536 20.79 10.21 20.64
C GLY A 536 20.68 11.72 20.80
N THR A 537 20.32 12.45 19.77
CA THR A 537 20.15 13.92 19.80
C THR A 537 18.71 14.37 19.62
N LEU A 538 17.78 13.46 19.33
CA LEU A 538 16.36 13.80 19.21
C LEU A 538 15.76 14.12 20.57
N GLN A 539 14.97 15.20 20.65
CA GLN A 539 14.10 15.46 21.80
C GLN A 539 12.87 14.52 21.73
N TYR A 540 12.16 14.44 22.83
CA TYR A 540 11.08 13.47 22.96
C TYR A 540 9.94 13.70 21.96
N ASP A 541 9.60 14.94 21.64
CA ASP A 541 8.57 15.30 20.66
C ASP A 541 8.88 14.73 19.27
N ARG A 542 10.15 14.80 18.83
CA ARG A 542 10.60 14.25 17.56
C ARG A 542 10.70 12.71 17.60
N MET A 543 11.16 12.16 18.71
CA MET A 543 11.15 10.73 18.93
C MET A 543 9.71 10.18 18.90
N LYS A 544 8.76 10.90 19.48
CA LYS A 544 7.34 10.56 19.46
C LYS A 544 6.78 10.53 18.04
N MET A 545 7.20 11.41 17.12
CA MET A 545 6.78 11.36 15.70
C MET A 545 7.17 10.02 15.07
N ILE A 546 8.38 9.50 15.33
CA ILE A 546 8.78 8.17 14.83
C ILE A 546 7.93 7.06 15.46
N GLN A 547 7.63 7.16 16.76
CA GLN A 547 6.75 6.21 17.46
C GLN A 547 5.33 6.19 16.89
N GLN A 548 4.81 7.34 16.45
CA GLN A 548 3.45 7.53 15.96
C GLN A 548 3.22 6.96 14.55
N VAL A 549 4.29 6.62 13.82
CA VAL A 549 4.22 5.90 12.55
C VAL A 549 4.52 4.41 12.68
N LEU A 550 4.82 3.93 13.90
CA LEU A 550 5.15 2.53 14.20
C LEU A 550 4.04 1.84 15.01
N PRO A 551 3.75 0.57 14.72
CA PRO A 551 4.20 -0.20 13.55
C PRO A 551 3.54 0.31 12.27
N VAL A 552 4.14 0.07 11.13
CA VAL A 552 3.48 0.37 9.85
C VAL A 552 2.21 -0.46 9.74
N ALA A 553 1.09 0.21 9.46
CA ALA A 553 -0.19 -0.44 9.24
C ALA A 553 -0.26 -1.01 7.81
N ASP A 554 -0.87 -2.18 7.67
CA ASP A 554 -1.14 -2.78 6.34
C ASP A 554 -2.40 -2.14 5.74
N ILE A 555 -2.26 -0.91 5.29
CA ILE A 555 -3.33 -0.06 4.75
C ILE A 555 -2.85 0.67 3.50
N HIS A 556 -3.81 1.08 2.67
CA HIS A 556 -3.56 1.89 1.49
C HIS A 556 -4.48 3.10 1.45
N PRO A 557 -3.95 4.33 1.33
CA PRO A 557 -4.77 5.50 1.08
C PRO A 557 -5.31 5.49 -0.36
N GLN A 558 -6.58 5.77 -0.52
CA GLN A 558 -7.13 6.14 -1.83
C GLN A 558 -6.76 7.58 -2.14
N ASN A 559 -6.18 7.78 -3.31
CA ASN A 559 -6.06 9.11 -3.86
C ASN A 559 -7.39 9.56 -4.46
N LEU A 560 -7.82 10.76 -4.10
CA LEU A 560 -9.05 11.36 -4.60
C LEU A 560 -8.81 12.36 -5.73
N TYR A 561 -7.55 12.66 -6.03
CA TYR A 561 -7.18 13.62 -7.06
C TYR A 561 -6.81 12.92 -8.37
N PRO A 562 -7.31 13.40 -9.52
CA PRO A 562 -6.83 12.90 -10.81
C PRO A 562 -5.35 13.27 -10.98
N TYR A 563 -4.51 12.30 -11.31
CA TYR A 563 -3.08 12.49 -11.58
C TYR A 563 -2.81 13.54 -12.68
N ALA A 564 -3.76 13.76 -13.60
CA ALA A 564 -3.65 14.77 -14.65
C ALA A 564 -3.57 16.20 -14.11
N ALA A 565 -3.99 16.45 -12.87
CA ALA A 565 -3.98 17.77 -12.26
C ALA A 565 -2.69 18.07 -11.49
N SER A 566 -2.06 17.08 -10.86
CA SER A 566 -0.84 17.25 -10.07
C SER A 566 -0.22 15.91 -9.70
N SER A 567 1.10 15.78 -9.75
CA SER A 567 1.85 14.69 -9.13
C SER A 567 1.80 14.74 -7.59
N MET A 568 1.41 15.88 -7.03
CA MET A 568 1.20 16.07 -5.60
C MET A 568 -0.27 15.83 -5.27
N MET A 569 -0.54 14.88 -4.40
CA MET A 569 -1.88 14.48 -3.97
C MET A 569 -2.21 15.15 -2.63
N PRO A 570 -2.93 16.29 -2.62
CA PRO A 570 -3.16 17.04 -1.40
C PRO A 570 -4.19 16.40 -0.46
N ILE A 571 -4.95 15.41 -0.92
CA ILE A 571 -5.98 14.74 -0.12
C ILE A 571 -5.78 13.22 -0.20
N TRP A 572 -5.50 12.61 0.94
CA TRP A 572 -5.48 11.16 1.10
C TRP A 572 -6.65 10.68 1.94
N ASN A 573 -7.27 9.60 1.51
CA ASN A 573 -8.40 8.99 2.17
C ASN A 573 -8.12 7.51 2.44
N LEU A 574 -8.16 7.10 3.72
CA LEU A 574 -8.08 5.70 4.11
C LEU A 574 -9.44 5.26 4.62
N SER A 575 -9.92 4.16 4.08
CA SER A 575 -11.06 3.43 4.64
C SER A 575 -10.52 2.38 5.59
N VAL A 576 -10.73 2.55 6.88
CA VAL A 576 -10.28 1.59 7.89
C VAL A 576 -11.47 0.81 8.42
N THR A 577 -11.36 -0.54 8.37
CA THR A 577 -12.35 -1.45 8.96
C THR A 577 -11.67 -2.39 9.93
N ARG A 578 -12.23 -2.50 11.12
CA ARG A 578 -11.81 -3.45 12.16
C ARG A 578 -13.06 -4.12 12.74
N PRO A 579 -12.94 -5.22 13.46
CA PRO A 579 -14.11 -5.91 14.04
C PRO A 579 -14.99 -5.03 14.95
N PHE A 580 -14.40 -3.96 15.48
CA PHE A 580 -15.07 -3.04 16.40
C PHE A 580 -15.62 -1.76 15.75
N GLY A 581 -15.39 -1.55 14.45
CA GLY A 581 -15.94 -0.37 13.77
C GLY A 581 -15.27 -0.04 12.45
N LYS A 582 -15.83 0.97 11.80
CA LYS A 582 -15.36 1.52 10.52
C LYS A 582 -15.20 3.02 10.65
N TRP A 583 -14.13 3.56 10.08
CA TRP A 583 -13.88 5.01 10.04
C TRP A 583 -13.06 5.40 8.82
N ARG A 584 -13.00 6.69 8.55
CA ARG A 584 -12.10 7.28 7.57
C ARG A 584 -10.95 7.99 8.26
N VAL A 585 -9.78 7.87 7.68
CA VAL A 585 -8.64 8.73 8.01
C VAL A 585 -8.36 9.59 6.79
N VAL A 586 -8.60 10.89 6.92
CA VAL A 586 -8.44 11.85 5.82
C VAL A 586 -7.25 12.75 6.13
N ALA A 587 -6.20 12.70 5.30
CA ALA A 587 -5.05 13.58 5.41
C ALA A 587 -5.15 14.68 4.35
N LEU A 588 -5.06 15.93 4.80
CA LEU A 588 -5.07 17.13 3.96
C LEU A 588 -3.70 17.79 4.01
N PHE A 589 -3.01 17.83 2.88
CA PHE A 589 -1.65 18.38 2.76
C PHE A 589 -1.66 19.74 2.11
N ASN A 590 -1.11 20.72 2.78
CA ASN A 590 -0.72 21.98 2.16
C ASN A 590 0.79 21.96 1.83
N PHE A 591 1.13 21.66 0.60
CA PHE A 591 2.51 21.65 0.10
C PHE A 591 3.03 23.02 -0.32
N THR A 592 2.22 24.08 -0.19
CA THR A 592 2.57 25.43 -0.64
C THR A 592 3.19 26.28 0.47
N ASP A 593 3.79 27.40 0.07
CA ASP A 593 4.39 28.39 0.98
C ASP A 593 3.38 29.46 1.48
N ALA A 594 2.07 29.21 1.33
CA ALA A 594 0.99 30.06 1.81
C ALA A 594 -0.13 29.21 2.43
N PRO A 595 -0.95 29.78 3.33
CA PRO A 595 -2.14 29.08 3.82
C PRO A 595 -3.09 28.67 2.68
N ARG A 596 -3.72 27.52 2.82
CA ARG A 596 -4.65 26.98 1.83
C ARG A 596 -5.94 26.51 2.49
N SER A 597 -7.08 26.94 1.93
CA SER A 597 -8.39 26.44 2.34
C SER A 597 -8.72 25.14 1.63
N PHE A 598 -9.30 24.22 2.38
CA PHE A 598 -9.87 22.96 1.91
C PHE A 598 -11.36 22.95 2.21
N ASP A 599 -12.13 22.46 1.25
CA ASP A 599 -13.55 22.13 1.39
C ASP A 599 -13.74 20.75 0.73
N VAL A 600 -13.87 19.73 1.57
CA VAL A 600 -13.88 18.32 1.15
C VAL A 600 -15.25 17.74 1.50
N ALA A 601 -16.10 17.55 0.50
CA ALA A 601 -17.40 16.94 0.67
C ALA A 601 -17.30 15.49 1.21
N MET A 602 -18.24 15.05 2.04
CA MET A 602 -18.25 13.70 2.62
C MET A 602 -18.31 12.62 1.54
N GLU A 603 -19.07 12.82 0.48
CA GLU A 603 -19.18 11.88 -0.64
C GLU A 603 -17.83 11.69 -1.35
N SER A 604 -17.01 12.74 -1.44
CA SER A 604 -15.71 12.65 -2.09
C SER A 604 -14.72 11.75 -1.34
N VAL A 605 -14.96 11.50 -0.06
CA VAL A 605 -14.20 10.54 0.76
C VAL A 605 -14.98 9.24 1.02
N GLY A 606 -16.09 9.02 0.32
CA GLY A 606 -16.89 7.81 0.40
C GLY A 606 -17.74 7.70 1.68
N LEU A 607 -18.13 8.82 2.24
CA LEU A 607 -19.04 8.94 3.36
C LEU A 607 -20.38 9.53 2.92
N ASP A 608 -21.44 9.25 3.66
CA ASP A 608 -22.79 9.74 3.41
C ASP A 608 -22.92 11.18 3.93
N SER A 609 -23.22 12.15 3.05
CA SER A 609 -23.39 13.56 3.44
C SER A 609 -24.57 13.82 4.35
N GLU A 610 -25.58 12.93 4.34
CA GLU A 610 -26.74 13.06 5.20
C GLU A 610 -26.48 12.63 6.65
N LYS A 611 -25.41 11.91 6.89
CA LYS A 611 -24.97 11.48 8.22
C LYS A 611 -24.06 12.50 8.90
N ALA A 612 -24.01 12.41 10.22
CA ALA A 612 -23.09 13.19 11.05
C ALA A 612 -21.87 12.36 11.43
N TYR A 613 -20.70 12.98 11.43
CA TYR A 613 -19.45 12.33 11.79
C TYR A 613 -18.71 13.11 12.85
N THR A 614 -18.07 12.41 13.78
CA THR A 614 -17.08 13.02 14.68
C THR A 614 -15.81 13.30 13.91
N ALA A 615 -15.16 14.43 14.18
CA ALA A 615 -13.88 14.79 13.54
C ALA A 615 -12.83 15.12 14.59
N PHE A 616 -11.76 14.34 14.64
CA PHE A 616 -10.61 14.56 15.51
C PHE A 616 -9.33 14.64 14.68
N GLU A 617 -8.55 15.71 14.89
CA GLU A 617 -7.31 15.95 14.16
C GLU A 617 -6.10 15.49 14.98
N PHE A 618 -5.25 14.69 14.38
CA PHE A 618 -4.18 13.93 15.04
C PHE A 618 -3.01 14.79 15.54
N TRP A 619 -2.39 15.58 14.66
CA TRP A 619 -1.12 16.26 14.98
C TRP A 619 -1.25 17.35 16.04
N ASN A 620 -2.34 18.07 16.03
CA ASN A 620 -2.63 19.09 17.04
C ASN A 620 -3.45 18.54 18.21
N GLY A 621 -3.99 17.31 18.10
CA GLY A 621 -4.89 16.74 19.07
C GLY A 621 -6.18 17.56 19.23
N SER A 622 -6.68 18.15 18.12
CA SER A 622 -7.83 19.05 18.17
C SER A 622 -9.14 18.36 17.89
N TRP A 623 -10.16 18.76 18.64
CA TRP A 623 -11.54 18.32 18.43
C TRP A 623 -12.27 19.33 17.54
N GLU A 624 -12.64 18.88 16.34
CA GLU A 624 -13.35 19.74 15.37
C GLU A 624 -14.89 19.60 15.50
N GLY A 625 -15.36 18.76 16.44
CA GLY A 625 -16.79 18.59 16.70
C GLY A 625 -17.44 17.44 15.93
N VAL A 626 -18.76 17.50 15.88
CA VAL A 626 -19.60 16.65 15.02
C VAL A 626 -19.93 17.46 13.78
N ILE A 627 -19.51 16.97 12.63
CA ILE A 627 -19.63 17.65 11.34
C ILE A 627 -20.58 16.91 10.41
N LYS A 628 -21.18 17.60 9.47
CA LYS A 628 -22.06 17.07 8.43
C LYS A 628 -21.74 17.75 7.09
N GLY A 629 -21.89 17.02 5.99
CA GLY A 629 -21.71 17.54 4.64
C GLY A 629 -20.26 17.57 4.16
N GLY A 630 -19.29 17.98 4.98
CA GLY A 630 -17.90 18.09 4.56
C GLY A 630 -16.91 18.51 5.63
N ILE A 631 -15.61 18.53 5.28
CA ILE A 631 -14.51 19.05 6.09
C ILE A 631 -14.07 20.38 5.49
N GLY A 632 -14.40 21.49 6.18
CA GLY A 632 -13.94 22.85 5.80
C GLY A 632 -12.86 23.33 6.77
N CYS A 633 -11.63 23.60 6.29
CA CYS A 633 -10.57 24.13 7.13
C CYS A 633 -9.51 24.91 6.34
N GLU A 634 -8.84 25.85 7.00
CA GLU A 634 -7.63 26.46 6.50
C GLU A 634 -6.41 25.78 7.11
N ILE A 635 -5.47 25.38 6.25
CA ILE A 635 -4.24 24.70 6.65
C ILE A 635 -3.06 25.65 6.40
N PRO A 636 -2.22 25.93 7.43
CA PRO A 636 -1.02 26.74 7.28
C PRO A 636 -0.08 26.19 6.20
N MET A 637 0.86 27.02 5.75
CA MET A 637 1.89 26.61 4.81
C MET A 637 2.66 25.37 5.30
N ARG A 638 3.03 24.49 4.39
CA ARG A 638 3.88 23.29 4.61
C ARG A 638 3.40 22.43 5.77
N THR A 639 2.09 22.23 5.86
CA THR A 639 1.44 21.55 7.00
C THR A 639 0.52 20.43 6.49
N VAL A 640 0.36 19.39 7.28
CA VAL A 640 -0.65 18.36 7.09
C VAL A 640 -1.60 18.33 8.29
N ARG A 641 -2.89 18.05 8.02
CA ARG A 641 -3.85 17.68 9.05
C ARG A 641 -4.42 16.30 8.76
N ILE A 642 -4.58 15.48 9.80
CA ILE A 642 -5.08 14.10 9.68
C ILE A 642 -6.32 13.96 10.55
N PHE A 643 -7.48 13.79 9.91
CA PHE A 643 -8.77 13.66 10.58
C PHE A 643 -9.21 12.20 10.67
N ALA A 644 -9.57 11.73 11.87
CA ALA A 644 -10.38 10.53 12.02
C ALA A 644 -11.85 10.90 11.98
N LEU A 645 -12.62 10.24 11.10
CA LEU A 645 -14.04 10.47 10.91
C LEU A 645 -14.81 9.19 11.26
N TRP A 646 -15.50 9.20 12.38
CA TRP A 646 -16.40 8.13 12.81
C TRP A 646 -17.85 8.58 12.64
N GLU A 647 -18.74 7.71 12.18
CA GLU A 647 -20.18 8.00 12.24
C GLU A 647 -20.57 8.30 13.69
N ALA A 648 -21.23 9.43 13.93
CA ALA A 648 -21.53 9.90 15.28
C ALA A 648 -22.58 9.01 15.95
N ALA A 649 -22.26 8.46 17.13
CA ALA A 649 -23.15 7.64 17.92
C ALA A 649 -23.92 8.47 18.96
N ASP A 650 -25.08 7.98 19.40
CA ASP A 650 -25.89 8.62 20.46
C ASP A 650 -25.37 8.31 21.87
N HIS A 651 -24.28 7.58 22.01
CA HIS A 651 -23.65 7.19 23.27
C HIS A 651 -22.18 7.64 23.29
N PRO A 652 -21.49 7.58 24.45
CA PRO A 652 -20.07 7.86 24.54
C PRO A 652 -19.26 7.06 23.51
N GLN A 653 -18.36 7.73 22.81
CA GLN A 653 -17.70 7.17 21.63
C GLN A 653 -16.23 7.61 21.55
N PHE A 654 -15.32 6.66 21.26
CA PHE A 654 -13.96 6.95 20.86
C PHE A 654 -13.95 7.77 19.57
N VAL A 655 -13.09 8.79 19.50
CA VAL A 655 -13.00 9.69 18.35
C VAL A 655 -11.59 9.81 17.77
N GLY A 656 -10.56 9.49 18.54
CA GLY A 656 -9.16 9.55 18.14
C GLY A 656 -8.22 9.35 19.31
N ASP A 657 -6.91 9.33 19.02
CA ASP A 657 -5.85 9.18 20.00
C ASP A 657 -4.56 9.89 19.55
N ASP A 658 -3.53 9.89 20.41
CA ASP A 658 -2.20 10.43 20.11
C ASP A 658 -1.13 9.33 19.91
N ARG A 659 -1.56 8.05 19.74
CA ARG A 659 -0.66 6.89 19.66
C ARG A 659 -0.18 6.60 18.25
N HIS A 660 -1.10 6.57 17.28
CA HIS A 660 -0.77 6.21 15.91
C HIS A 660 -1.59 7.04 14.92
N LEU A 661 -0.96 7.46 13.82
CA LEU A 661 -1.60 8.36 12.84
C LEU A 661 -2.86 7.80 12.17
N THR A 662 -3.12 6.50 12.27
CA THR A 662 -4.37 5.87 11.81
C THR A 662 -5.50 5.92 12.82
N GLN A 663 -5.23 6.36 14.04
CA GLN A 663 -6.19 6.60 15.12
C GLN A 663 -7.13 5.41 15.34
N GLY A 664 -6.55 4.28 15.76
CA GLY A 664 -7.27 3.05 16.11
C GLY A 664 -6.87 1.80 15.33
N ALA A 665 -6.21 1.92 14.16
CA ALA A 665 -6.00 0.75 13.30
C ALA A 665 -5.03 -0.30 13.87
N VAL A 666 -4.04 0.11 14.65
CA VAL A 666 -2.99 -0.77 15.17
C VAL A 666 -2.98 -0.90 16.69
N GLU A 667 -3.44 0.13 17.40
CA GLU A 667 -3.37 0.26 18.86
C GLU A 667 -4.63 -0.19 19.59
N ILE A 668 -5.76 -0.32 18.89
CA ILE A 668 -7.03 -0.73 19.49
C ILE A 668 -7.38 -2.16 19.07
N ASN A 669 -7.73 -3.01 20.05
CA ASN A 669 -8.23 -4.36 19.83
C ASN A 669 -9.77 -4.42 19.85
N GLY A 670 -10.42 -3.51 20.58
CA GLY A 670 -11.87 -3.50 20.71
C GLY A 670 -12.43 -2.21 21.30
N LEU A 671 -13.62 -1.84 20.85
CA LEU A 671 -14.45 -0.76 21.36
C LEU A 671 -15.85 -1.32 21.61
N LYS A 672 -16.39 -1.10 22.79
CA LYS A 672 -17.73 -1.62 23.13
C LYS A 672 -18.48 -0.69 24.06
N TRP A 673 -19.69 -0.34 23.69
CA TRP A 673 -20.67 0.29 24.55
C TRP A 673 -21.61 -0.75 25.14
N ASP A 674 -21.90 -0.63 26.45
CA ASP A 674 -22.92 -1.40 27.16
C ASP A 674 -24.00 -0.44 27.65
N GLU A 675 -25.15 -0.48 27.00
CA GLU A 675 -26.28 0.41 27.27
C GLU A 675 -26.87 0.20 28.68
N ASN A 676 -26.90 -1.04 29.17
CA ASN A 676 -27.45 -1.36 30.47
C ASN A 676 -26.54 -0.92 31.61
N ALA A 677 -25.26 -1.18 31.46
CA ALA A 677 -24.24 -0.81 32.43
C ALA A 677 -23.79 0.64 32.30
N LYS A 678 -24.19 1.36 31.23
CA LYS A 678 -23.67 2.70 30.86
C LYS A 678 -22.13 2.74 30.90
N THR A 679 -21.51 1.75 30.32
CA THR A 679 -20.06 1.58 30.36
C THR A 679 -19.48 1.52 28.93
N TYR A 680 -18.49 2.33 28.67
CA TYR A 680 -17.69 2.25 27.44
C TYR A 680 -16.37 1.56 27.72
N THR A 681 -16.05 0.51 26.97
CA THR A 681 -14.81 -0.26 27.11
C THR A 681 -13.92 -0.03 25.90
N LEU A 682 -12.65 0.34 26.15
CA LEU A 682 -11.58 0.41 25.16
C LEU A 682 -10.55 -0.68 25.49
N ASP A 683 -10.35 -1.62 24.58
CA ASP A 683 -9.30 -2.61 24.67
C ASP A 683 -8.09 -2.13 23.86
N VAL A 684 -7.02 -1.70 24.54
CA VAL A 684 -5.86 -1.06 23.91
C VAL A 684 -4.60 -1.87 24.09
N LYS A 685 -3.71 -1.80 23.10
CA LYS A 685 -2.34 -2.36 23.16
C LYS A 685 -1.42 -1.34 23.83
N ALA A 686 -1.28 -1.39 25.12
CA ALA A 686 -0.41 -0.51 25.86
C ALA A 686 1.07 -0.87 25.64
N ILE A 687 1.90 0.15 25.49
CA ILE A 687 3.37 0.02 25.40
C ILE A 687 3.98 0.31 26.79
N GLY A 688 4.75 -0.63 27.30
CA GLY A 688 5.34 -0.52 28.63
C GLY A 688 6.20 0.73 28.82
N GLY A 689 5.84 1.56 29.83
CA GLY A 689 6.55 2.79 30.15
C GLY A 689 6.25 4.00 29.23
N PHE A 690 5.30 3.86 28.27
CA PHE A 690 4.89 4.93 27.37
C PHE A 690 3.38 5.18 27.48
N PRO A 691 2.94 6.30 28.08
CA PRO A 691 1.54 6.67 28.17
C PRO A 691 1.05 7.24 26.84
N PHE A 692 -0.22 6.90 26.49
CA PHE A 692 -0.93 7.48 25.35
C PHE A 692 -2.34 7.88 25.76
N THR A 693 -2.86 8.91 25.08
CA THR A 693 -4.18 9.47 25.39
C THR A 693 -5.18 9.09 24.30
N TYR A 694 -6.29 8.52 24.73
CA TYR A 694 -7.46 8.17 23.92
C TYR A 694 -8.57 9.18 24.20
N PHE A 695 -9.21 9.68 23.17
CA PHE A 695 -10.22 10.72 23.29
C PHE A 695 -11.61 10.14 23.06
N VAL A 696 -12.53 10.47 23.99
CA VAL A 696 -13.90 9.98 23.97
C VAL A 696 -14.87 11.18 24.02
N ARG A 697 -15.76 11.21 23.04
CA ARG A 697 -16.88 12.17 23.03
C ARG A 697 -17.93 11.72 24.03
N ILE A 698 -18.49 12.67 24.80
CA ILE A 698 -19.62 12.47 25.71
C ILE A 698 -20.80 13.20 25.10
N PRO A 699 -21.82 12.51 24.54
CA PRO A 699 -23.05 13.15 24.06
C PRO A 699 -23.88 13.72 25.20
N GLU A 700 -24.82 14.61 24.86
CA GLU A 700 -25.80 15.12 25.81
C GLU A 700 -26.59 13.98 26.50
N GLY A 701 -26.85 14.11 27.80
CA GLY A 701 -27.53 13.09 28.61
C GLY A 701 -26.62 12.07 29.28
N TYR A 702 -25.29 12.11 29.03
CA TYR A 702 -24.31 11.29 29.73
C TYR A 702 -23.38 12.13 30.60
N GLU A 703 -22.98 11.58 31.74
CA GLU A 703 -22.03 12.20 32.66
C GLU A 703 -20.95 11.22 33.01
N PHE A 704 -19.68 11.61 32.86
CA PHE A 704 -18.54 10.76 33.19
C PHE A 704 -18.42 10.61 34.73
N LYS A 705 -18.37 9.35 35.21
CA LYS A 705 -18.31 9.02 36.64
C LYS A 705 -16.95 8.44 37.06
N GLY A 706 -16.24 7.83 36.14
CA GLY A 706 -14.93 7.28 36.50
C GLY A 706 -14.32 6.36 35.44
N ALA A 707 -13.03 6.10 35.59
CA ALA A 707 -12.27 5.20 34.74
C ALA A 707 -11.58 4.12 35.59
N SER A 708 -11.40 2.95 35.00
CA SER A 708 -10.58 1.87 35.57
C SER A 708 -9.86 1.13 34.45
N ALA A 709 -8.70 0.56 34.79
CA ALA A 709 -7.91 -0.22 33.85
C ALA A 709 -7.61 -1.62 34.39
N SER A 710 -7.52 -2.60 33.52
CA SER A 710 -7.19 -4.00 33.84
C SER A 710 -5.67 -4.24 33.92
N LYS A 711 -5.27 -5.40 34.41
CA LYS A 711 -3.91 -5.95 34.35
C LYS A 711 -2.80 -5.03 34.90
N GLY A 712 -3.11 -4.25 35.96
CA GLY A 712 -2.12 -3.34 36.56
C GLY A 712 -1.79 -2.11 35.71
N GLY A 713 -2.54 -1.86 34.64
CA GLY A 713 -2.53 -0.59 33.93
C GLY A 713 -3.23 0.50 34.73
N THR A 714 -3.01 1.76 34.39
CA THR A 714 -3.74 2.93 34.90
C THR A 714 -4.47 3.65 33.77
N ALA A 715 -5.58 4.28 34.13
CA ALA A 715 -6.35 5.13 33.22
C ALA A 715 -6.68 6.44 33.95
N ASP A 716 -5.90 7.48 33.64
CA ASP A 716 -6.17 8.83 34.16
C ASP A 716 -7.09 9.55 33.16
N ALA A 717 -8.26 9.94 33.64
CA ALA A 717 -9.30 10.51 32.80
C ALA A 717 -9.68 11.92 33.28
N SER A 718 -9.75 12.87 32.36
CA SER A 718 -10.17 14.24 32.60
C SER A 718 -10.93 14.83 31.41
N ILE A 719 -11.93 15.68 31.71
CA ILE A 719 -12.67 16.38 30.67
C ILE A 719 -11.87 17.62 30.24
N ARG A 720 -11.59 17.74 28.96
CA ARG A 720 -10.92 18.87 28.33
C ARG A 720 -11.87 20.09 28.24
N LYS A 721 -11.30 21.27 27.97
CA LYS A 721 -12.08 22.51 27.77
C LYS A 721 -13.03 22.45 26.57
N ASP A 722 -12.72 21.64 25.56
CA ASP A 722 -13.53 21.40 24.37
C ASP A 722 -14.61 20.30 24.57
N GLY A 723 -14.75 19.77 25.78
CA GLY A 723 -15.76 18.80 26.16
C GLY A 723 -15.38 17.33 25.92
N LEU A 724 -14.23 17.04 25.30
CA LEU A 724 -13.76 15.66 25.18
C LEU A 724 -13.27 15.09 26.51
N LEU A 725 -13.53 13.82 26.75
CA LEU A 725 -12.87 13.04 27.79
C LEU A 725 -11.53 12.55 27.27
N ALA A 726 -10.44 13.04 27.85
CA ALA A 726 -9.08 12.56 27.59
C ALA A 726 -8.76 11.46 28.59
N VAL A 727 -8.39 10.28 28.11
CA VAL A 727 -8.09 9.08 28.92
C VAL A 727 -6.67 8.66 28.65
N THR A 728 -5.73 9.01 29.54
CA THR A 728 -4.34 8.63 29.43
C THR A 728 -4.13 7.25 30.02
N VAL A 729 -3.74 6.29 29.20
CA VAL A 729 -3.49 4.91 29.59
C VAL A 729 -2.00 4.67 29.73
N SER A 730 -1.61 4.11 30.86
CA SER A 730 -0.23 3.69 31.17
C SER A 730 -0.20 2.23 31.57
N SER A 731 0.93 1.57 31.28
CA SER A 731 1.19 0.20 31.71
C SER A 731 2.67 0.01 32.05
N PRO A 732 3.02 -0.77 33.07
CA PRO A 732 4.42 -1.07 33.39
C PRO A 732 5.09 -1.98 32.34
N SER A 733 4.33 -2.73 31.58
CA SER A 733 4.80 -3.64 30.52
C SER A 733 3.93 -3.53 29.29
N SER A 734 4.45 -3.90 28.11
CA SER A 734 3.67 -3.97 26.87
C SER A 734 2.67 -5.13 26.96
N GLN A 735 1.38 -4.81 26.92
CA GLN A 735 0.27 -5.76 27.07
C GLN A 735 -1.06 -5.15 26.65
N ASP A 736 -2.06 -6.01 26.45
CA ASP A 736 -3.44 -5.56 26.24
C ASP A 736 -4.06 -5.11 27.58
N VAL A 737 -4.61 -3.91 27.58
CA VAL A 737 -5.28 -3.29 28.74
C VAL A 737 -6.73 -2.95 28.36
N ALA A 738 -7.67 -3.48 29.13
CA ALA A 738 -9.06 -3.07 29.01
C ALA A 738 -9.31 -1.86 29.93
N VAL A 739 -9.71 -0.76 29.33
CA VAL A 739 -10.11 0.47 30.03
C VAL A 739 -11.63 0.56 30.04
N ARG A 740 -12.21 0.71 31.23
CA ARG A 740 -13.65 0.87 31.41
C ARG A 740 -13.95 2.27 31.88
N LEU A 741 -14.83 2.95 31.15
CA LEU A 741 -15.32 4.29 31.43
C LEU A 741 -16.78 4.20 31.81
N GLN A 742 -17.14 4.69 32.99
CA GLN A 742 -18.49 4.68 33.53
C GLN A 742 -19.17 6.02 33.30
N PHE A 743 -20.40 5.97 32.81
CA PHE A 743 -21.25 7.14 32.52
C PHE A 743 -22.59 7.07 33.26
#